data_9486afb75def6060eda54f4c39e398e1
#
_entry.id   9486afb75def6060eda54f4c39e398e1
#
_cell.length_a   1.000
_cell.length_b   1.000
_cell.length_c   1.000
_cell.angle_alpha   90.00
_cell.angle_beta   90.00
_cell.angle_gamma   90.00
#
_symmetry.space_group_name_H-M   'P 1'
#
loop_
_entity.id
_entity.type
_entity.pdbx_description
1 polymer ?
#
loop_
_entity_poly.entity_id
_entity_poly.type
_entity_poly.pdbx_seq_one_letter_code
_entity_poly.pdbx_strand_id
1 'polypeptide(L)'
;MKTPIIQHEPEEPVTQGQTVQVTADEPRPSRNLAARMGRWSASHKKTAIFGWLAFVAVAFMLGNAIGTKQLDQNRSGTGESGHVDAVLLDEFKQGQGDQVLIQSTTKTAGDPVFRAAVADVVRTVAGMKQVKKVESPFAAGNEERISKDRHTALVTLELRTTDAKKAMTLDKPVEKAIIAAGMRHPGIAIEEFGVNVERQLDGAVVSDFKKAGLFSLPITLIVLVVAFGALIAAGLPLLLALTAVFATTGLLALPSQLIPLDKDISVIVLLIGLAVGVDYSLFYLKREREERAAGRSERAALEVAAATSGRSVLVSGLTVMVAMAGMLFTGDKTFMGFGVATIIVVAIAVLGSLTVLPATLAALGDKVEKLPVPFLHGRSRSDGGGRVWSAVLDRVLRRPLVSIVLAGGFLLALAAPALHMHIAEPGIKTFPQNLSSIKTYNKLQKTFPGEANSAQVLVKTDDARTPTVQAAIRGLKRQAIATGQFSTPTHVDYSSDGKIAVVSLAMQGDGVDDKALTALQTLRKTLIPATVGKLDGADVGVTGNTAKQKDTNGQMKHAAPFVFGFVLTLAFLLMLLTFRSVVIATKAVLLNLLSVAAAYGVLVLVFQNGWGKGLLGFVPPGGIISWLPIFLFVILFGLSMDYHVFILSRIREAFDRGMTTEEAVAHGIKTTAGVVTSAALVMVGVFAIFATLQFMFLKEFGVGLAVAVFVDATLVRAVLLPAAMKLLGDWNWYLPKWLEWLPTLDHGASPEPESPAVAVIPPTAPQPAEI
;
A
#
# COMPACT_ATOMS: atom_id res chain seq x y z
N MET A 1 -27.98 89.75 -32.10
CA MET A 1 -27.15 89.89 -30.93
C MET A 1 -25.97 88.92 -31.10
N LYS A 2 -24.77 89.46 -30.98
CA LYS A 2 -23.50 88.91 -31.46
C LYS A 2 -22.99 87.78 -30.53
N THR A 3 -22.68 86.64 -31.11
CA THR A 3 -21.92 85.54 -30.51
C THR A 3 -20.43 85.84 -30.58
N PRO A 4 -19.60 85.71 -29.55
CA PRO A 4 -18.16 85.88 -29.70
C PRO A 4 -17.50 84.57 -30.12
N ILE A 5 -16.55 84.75 -31.06
CA ILE A 5 -15.65 83.77 -31.63
C ILE A 5 -14.53 83.51 -30.62
N ILE A 6 -14.31 82.30 -30.19
CA ILE A 6 -13.16 81.86 -29.41
C ILE A 6 -12.08 81.41 -30.40
N GLN A 7 -10.93 82.08 -30.38
CA GLN A 7 -9.71 81.72 -31.12
C GLN A 7 -9.05 80.48 -30.45
N HIS A 8 -8.69 79.51 -31.25
CA HIS A 8 -7.81 78.43 -30.87
C HIS A 8 -6.35 78.86 -30.90
N GLU A 9 -5.65 78.76 -29.81
CA GLU A 9 -4.19 78.75 -29.72
C GLU A 9 -3.62 77.40 -30.13
N PRO A 10 -2.43 77.32 -30.77
CA PRO A 10 -1.84 76.08 -31.24
C PRO A 10 -1.20 75.30 -30.07
N GLU A 11 -1.48 73.99 -29.97
CA GLU A 11 -0.89 73.06 -29.04
C GLU A 11 0.64 72.94 -29.30
N GLU A 12 1.41 73.06 -28.20
CA GLU A 12 2.83 72.71 -28.15
C GLU A 12 3.04 71.21 -28.25
N PRO A 13 4.17 70.67 -28.83
CA PRO A 13 4.42 69.27 -29.00
C PRO A 13 4.74 68.63 -27.68
N VAL A 14 3.93 67.54 -27.30
CA VAL A 14 4.17 66.67 -26.15
C VAL A 14 5.51 65.97 -26.27
N THR A 15 6.42 66.30 -25.36
CA THR A 15 7.71 65.62 -25.16
C THR A 15 7.47 64.16 -24.82
N GLN A 16 8.11 63.27 -25.56
CA GLN A 16 8.09 61.82 -25.35
C GLN A 16 8.40 61.51 -23.89
N GLY A 17 7.40 60.97 -23.17
CA GLY A 17 7.52 60.48 -21.82
C GLY A 17 8.50 59.30 -21.79
N GLN A 18 9.51 59.40 -20.95
CA GLN A 18 10.32 58.27 -20.53
C GLN A 18 9.42 57.17 -19.96
N THR A 19 9.40 56.02 -20.61
CA THR A 19 8.82 54.80 -20.05
C THR A 19 9.60 54.42 -18.80
N VAL A 20 9.05 54.75 -17.63
CA VAL A 20 9.52 54.23 -16.36
C VAL A 20 9.24 52.73 -16.42
N GLN A 21 10.26 51.92 -16.63
CA GLN A 21 10.17 50.48 -16.35
C GLN A 21 9.91 50.34 -14.86
N VAL A 22 8.65 50.04 -14.52
CA VAL A 22 8.30 49.56 -13.21
C VAL A 22 8.93 48.18 -13.06
N THR A 23 10.12 48.13 -12.49
CA THR A 23 10.69 46.87 -11.98
C THR A 23 9.72 46.35 -10.92
N ALA A 24 8.99 45.30 -11.27
CA ALA A 24 8.14 44.60 -10.30
C ALA A 24 9.03 44.25 -9.10
N ASP A 25 8.71 44.80 -7.95
CA ASP A 25 9.42 44.59 -6.69
C ASP A 25 9.55 43.10 -6.43
N GLU A 26 10.78 42.57 -6.31
CA GLU A 26 11.01 41.16 -6.01
C GLU A 26 10.40 40.86 -4.62
N PRO A 27 9.49 39.88 -4.50
CA PRO A 27 8.86 39.60 -3.22
C PRO A 27 9.91 39.20 -2.18
N ARG A 28 9.79 39.75 -0.98
CA ARG A 28 10.70 39.45 0.13
C ARG A 28 10.82 37.92 0.30
N PRO A 29 12.04 37.36 0.40
CA PRO A 29 12.25 35.92 0.40
C PRO A 29 11.58 35.26 1.61
N SER A 30 10.68 34.32 1.38
CA SER A 30 10.05 33.52 2.43
C SER A 30 11.10 32.78 3.27
N ARG A 31 10.94 32.77 4.59
CA ARG A 31 11.86 32.13 5.54
C ARG A 31 11.55 30.66 5.81
N ASN A 32 10.48 30.08 5.23
CA ASN A 32 10.13 28.68 5.48
C ASN A 32 11.18 27.71 4.92
N LEU A 33 11.27 26.50 5.51
CA LEU A 33 12.27 25.48 5.18
C LEU A 33 12.22 25.10 3.69
N ALA A 34 11.02 24.87 3.14
CA ALA A 34 10.83 24.47 1.75
C ALA A 34 11.32 25.55 0.78
N ALA A 35 11.02 26.84 1.06
CA ALA A 35 11.53 27.96 0.27
C ALA A 35 13.06 28.07 0.33
N ARG A 36 13.66 27.84 1.50
CA ARG A 36 15.13 27.84 1.64
C ARG A 36 15.76 26.71 0.82
N MET A 37 15.22 25.50 0.89
CA MET A 37 15.69 24.35 0.13
C MET A 37 15.53 24.58 -1.37
N GLY A 38 14.38 25.08 -1.83
CA GLY A 38 14.12 25.37 -3.23
C GLY A 38 15.05 26.45 -3.79
N ARG A 39 15.28 27.56 -3.07
CA ARG A 39 16.26 28.61 -3.48
C ARG A 39 17.67 28.07 -3.57
N TRP A 40 18.12 27.34 -2.56
CA TRP A 40 19.45 26.74 -2.59
C TRP A 40 19.63 25.83 -3.80
N SER A 41 18.65 24.94 -4.04
CA SER A 41 18.66 24.01 -5.17
C SER A 41 18.65 24.72 -6.52
N ALA A 42 17.81 25.74 -6.69
CA ALA A 42 17.73 26.50 -7.94
C ALA A 42 19.04 27.27 -8.22
N SER A 43 19.71 27.79 -7.18
CA SER A 43 20.99 28.48 -7.31
C SER A 43 22.18 27.51 -7.52
N HIS A 44 22.13 26.32 -6.94
CA HIS A 44 23.19 25.29 -7.02
C HIS A 44 22.73 24.06 -7.82
N LYS A 45 22.08 24.29 -8.98
CA LYS A 45 21.41 23.26 -9.77
C LYS A 45 22.29 22.05 -10.11
N LYS A 46 23.55 22.23 -10.47
CA LYS A 46 24.48 21.12 -10.74
C LYS A 46 24.73 20.29 -9.49
N THR A 47 25.04 20.95 -8.37
CA THR A 47 25.29 20.26 -7.09
C THR A 47 24.05 19.49 -6.60
N ALA A 48 22.86 20.06 -6.74
CA ALA A 48 21.62 19.39 -6.34
C ALA A 48 21.33 18.15 -7.21
N ILE A 49 21.46 18.25 -8.53
CA ILE A 49 21.20 17.13 -9.45
C ILE A 49 22.26 16.03 -9.30
N PHE A 50 23.55 16.38 -9.36
CA PHE A 50 24.62 15.37 -9.24
C PHE A 50 24.72 14.81 -7.82
N GLY A 51 24.48 15.64 -6.79
CA GLY A 51 24.39 15.18 -5.40
C GLY A 51 23.27 14.18 -5.19
N TRP A 52 22.11 14.38 -5.83
CA TRP A 52 21.01 13.41 -5.80
C TRP A 52 21.37 12.09 -6.50
N LEU A 53 21.92 12.17 -7.70
CA LEU A 53 22.34 10.95 -8.41
C LEU A 53 23.40 10.18 -7.63
N ALA A 54 24.35 10.89 -7.02
CA ALA A 54 25.34 10.31 -6.14
C ALA A 54 24.67 9.67 -4.90
N PHE A 55 23.71 10.35 -4.27
CA PHE A 55 22.93 9.80 -3.16
C PHE A 55 22.21 8.52 -3.55
N VAL A 56 21.51 8.49 -4.69
CA VAL A 56 20.81 7.27 -5.18
C VAL A 56 21.81 6.15 -5.43
N ALA A 57 22.94 6.45 -6.09
CA ALA A 57 23.99 5.46 -6.36
C ALA A 57 24.60 4.92 -5.06
N VAL A 58 24.96 5.78 -4.11
CA VAL A 58 25.50 5.39 -2.82
C VAL A 58 24.49 4.58 -2.01
N ALA A 59 23.23 5.00 -1.97
CA ALA A 59 22.16 4.25 -1.30
C ALA A 59 22.04 2.83 -1.87
N PHE A 60 22.04 2.70 -3.19
CA PHE A 60 21.96 1.40 -3.87
C PHE A 60 23.20 0.55 -3.64
N MET A 61 24.40 1.12 -3.73
CA MET A 61 25.66 0.41 -3.46
C MET A 61 25.75 -0.05 -2.00
N LEU A 62 25.36 0.81 -1.06
CA LEU A 62 25.32 0.50 0.37
C LEU A 62 24.35 -0.65 0.66
N GLY A 63 23.18 -0.62 0.02
CA GLY A 63 22.19 -1.67 0.13
C GLY A 63 22.71 -3.03 -0.36
N ASN A 64 23.40 -3.03 -1.50
CA ASN A 64 24.05 -4.26 -2.01
C ASN A 64 25.21 -4.74 -1.15
N ALA A 65 25.98 -3.83 -0.54
CA ALA A 65 27.12 -4.19 0.30
C ALA A 65 26.68 -4.76 1.66
N ILE A 66 25.65 -4.16 2.29
CA ILE A 66 25.12 -4.63 3.57
C ILE A 66 24.22 -5.85 3.39
N GLY A 67 23.45 -5.89 2.31
CA GLY A 67 22.42 -6.89 2.07
C GLY A 67 21.17 -6.65 2.93
N THR A 68 20.00 -6.90 2.35
CA THR A 68 18.72 -6.81 3.07
C THR A 68 18.49 -8.10 3.86
N LYS A 69 18.35 -7.97 5.18
CA LYS A 69 17.97 -9.10 6.04
C LYS A 69 16.51 -9.40 5.82
N GLN A 70 16.23 -10.57 5.25
CA GLN A 70 14.86 -11.00 4.99
C GLN A 70 14.24 -11.62 6.24
N LEU A 71 12.94 -11.38 6.40
CA LEU A 71 12.11 -12.01 7.42
C LEU A 71 12.01 -13.51 7.12
N ASP A 72 12.39 -14.33 8.07
CA ASP A 72 12.10 -15.75 8.03
C ASP A 72 10.62 -15.92 8.41
N GLN A 73 9.79 -16.27 7.43
CA GLN A 73 8.35 -16.43 7.63
C GLN A 73 8.03 -17.53 8.66
N ASN A 74 8.89 -18.53 8.77
CA ASN A 74 8.74 -19.57 9.78
C ASN A 74 9.05 -19.09 11.20
N ARG A 75 9.77 -17.99 11.36
CA ARG A 75 10.07 -17.33 12.64
C ARG A 75 9.30 -16.04 12.89
N SER A 76 8.39 -15.68 11.99
CA SER A 76 7.58 -14.47 12.13
C SER A 76 6.23 -14.72 12.80
N GLY A 77 5.89 -15.97 13.07
CA GLY A 77 4.65 -16.35 13.72
C GLY A 77 4.46 -15.68 15.09
N THR A 78 3.22 -15.44 15.43
CA THR A 78 2.81 -14.75 16.65
C THR A 78 1.98 -15.68 17.55
N GLY A 79 1.91 -15.37 18.84
CA GLY A 79 1.13 -16.16 19.78
C GLY A 79 1.68 -17.56 20.01
N GLU A 80 0.79 -18.49 20.34
CA GLU A 80 1.14 -19.88 20.63
C GLU A 80 1.76 -20.59 19.44
N SER A 81 1.19 -20.41 18.24
CA SER A 81 1.71 -21.05 17.04
C SER A 81 3.12 -20.56 16.66
N GLY A 82 3.41 -19.28 16.89
CA GLY A 82 4.74 -18.74 16.66
C GLY A 82 5.79 -19.28 17.62
N HIS A 83 5.42 -19.50 18.89
CA HIS A 83 6.28 -20.16 19.88
C HIS A 83 6.59 -21.60 19.45
N VAL A 84 5.55 -22.36 19.11
CA VAL A 84 5.70 -23.76 18.65
C VAL A 84 6.58 -23.84 17.39
N ASP A 85 6.38 -22.98 16.41
CA ASP A 85 7.21 -22.93 15.21
C ASP A 85 8.69 -22.68 15.52
N ALA A 86 8.99 -21.78 16.45
CA ALA A 86 10.35 -21.51 16.86
C ALA A 86 11.02 -22.75 17.48
N VAL A 87 10.32 -23.47 18.36
CA VAL A 87 10.82 -24.73 18.95
C VAL A 87 11.01 -25.81 17.88
N LEU A 88 10.07 -25.94 16.93
CA LEU A 88 10.18 -26.93 15.85
C LEU A 88 11.38 -26.64 14.93
N LEU A 89 11.66 -25.37 14.65
CA LEU A 89 12.79 -24.98 13.79
C LEU A 89 14.15 -25.17 14.50
N ASP A 90 14.23 -24.74 15.75
CA ASP A 90 15.51 -24.67 16.45
C ASP A 90 15.91 -26.02 17.07
N GLU A 91 14.95 -26.76 17.61
CA GLU A 91 15.22 -27.98 18.37
C GLU A 91 14.82 -29.26 17.62
N PHE A 92 13.65 -29.31 16.98
CA PHE A 92 13.20 -30.49 16.26
C PHE A 92 13.91 -30.68 14.91
N LYS A 93 14.33 -29.57 14.27
CA LYS A 93 15.04 -29.53 12.98
C LYS A 93 14.31 -30.33 11.90
N GLN A 94 13.01 -30.12 11.80
CA GLN A 94 12.17 -30.75 10.79
C GLN A 94 12.70 -30.44 9.38
N GLY A 95 12.97 -31.48 8.60
CA GLY A 95 13.39 -31.33 7.20
C GLY A 95 12.27 -30.77 6.34
N GLN A 96 12.65 -30.09 5.27
CA GLN A 96 11.69 -29.68 4.23
C GLN A 96 11.23 -30.91 3.45
N GLY A 97 9.94 -31.06 3.23
CA GLY A 97 9.38 -32.22 2.59
C GLY A 97 8.49 -31.90 1.39
N ASP A 98 8.40 -32.86 0.48
CA ASP A 98 7.50 -32.83 -0.66
C ASP A 98 6.61 -34.07 -0.65
N GLN A 99 5.45 -33.94 -1.29
CA GLN A 99 4.49 -34.99 -1.50
C GLN A 99 4.31 -35.21 -3.00
N VAL A 100 4.33 -36.45 -3.46
CA VAL A 100 4.06 -36.81 -4.84
C VAL A 100 2.74 -37.54 -4.91
N LEU A 101 1.76 -36.90 -5.52
CA LEU A 101 0.43 -37.42 -5.77
C LEU A 101 0.46 -38.26 -7.06
N ILE A 102 0.14 -39.55 -6.96
CA ILE A 102 0.08 -40.48 -8.08
C ILE A 102 -1.37 -40.92 -8.25
N GLN A 103 -1.99 -40.58 -9.37
CA GLN A 103 -3.41 -40.77 -9.59
C GLN A 103 -3.70 -41.41 -10.96
N SER A 104 -4.66 -42.33 -11.01
CA SER A 104 -5.21 -42.87 -12.24
C SER A 104 -6.73 -42.92 -12.21
N THR A 105 -7.37 -42.65 -13.32
CA THR A 105 -8.84 -42.79 -13.47
C THR A 105 -9.28 -44.20 -13.78
N THR A 106 -8.36 -45.07 -14.23
CA THR A 106 -8.67 -46.44 -14.71
C THR A 106 -7.96 -47.54 -13.93
N LYS A 107 -6.84 -47.23 -13.25
CA LYS A 107 -6.00 -48.17 -12.52
C LYS A 107 -6.10 -47.95 -11.04
N THR A 108 -6.08 -49.05 -10.25
CA THR A 108 -6.09 -48.98 -8.79
C THR A 108 -4.72 -49.34 -8.20
N ALA A 109 -4.53 -49.11 -6.91
CA ALA A 109 -3.32 -49.46 -6.15
C ALA A 109 -3.05 -50.99 -6.10
N GLY A 110 -3.99 -51.83 -6.52
CA GLY A 110 -3.80 -53.27 -6.73
C GLY A 110 -3.24 -53.61 -8.11
N ASP A 111 -3.35 -52.71 -9.10
CA ASP A 111 -2.91 -52.96 -10.46
C ASP A 111 -1.36 -52.91 -10.59
N PRO A 112 -0.74 -53.94 -11.22
CA PRO A 112 0.71 -53.97 -11.41
C PRO A 112 1.28 -52.74 -12.09
N VAL A 113 0.57 -52.13 -13.05
CA VAL A 113 1.02 -50.92 -13.78
C VAL A 113 1.05 -49.73 -12.84
N PHE A 114 0.02 -49.56 -11.97
CA PHE A 114 -0.01 -48.49 -10.96
C PHE A 114 1.12 -48.67 -9.94
N ARG A 115 1.31 -49.93 -9.44
CA ARG A 115 2.39 -50.23 -8.49
C ARG A 115 3.78 -49.98 -9.09
N ALA A 116 3.96 -50.33 -10.39
CA ALA A 116 5.21 -50.07 -11.11
C ALA A 116 5.50 -48.56 -11.19
N ALA A 117 4.48 -47.73 -11.44
CA ALA A 117 4.63 -46.25 -11.47
C ALA A 117 5.05 -45.69 -10.09
N VAL A 118 4.40 -46.13 -9.02
CA VAL A 118 4.79 -45.75 -7.65
C VAL A 118 6.21 -46.20 -7.34
N ALA A 119 6.56 -47.44 -7.64
CA ALA A 119 7.91 -47.98 -7.41
C ALA A 119 8.99 -47.26 -8.23
N ASP A 120 8.67 -46.82 -9.45
CA ASP A 120 9.58 -46.02 -10.27
C ASP A 120 9.84 -44.65 -9.68
N VAL A 121 8.79 -43.95 -9.24
CA VAL A 121 8.92 -42.66 -8.52
C VAL A 121 9.77 -42.83 -7.28
N VAL A 122 9.43 -43.79 -6.40
CA VAL A 122 10.17 -44.05 -5.14
C VAL A 122 11.64 -44.33 -5.44
N ARG A 123 11.97 -45.20 -6.41
CA ARG A 123 13.35 -45.49 -6.79
C ARG A 123 14.09 -44.27 -7.34
N THR A 124 13.42 -43.51 -8.20
CA THR A 124 13.99 -42.33 -8.85
C THR A 124 14.38 -41.30 -7.80
N VAL A 125 13.46 -40.95 -6.90
CA VAL A 125 13.75 -39.92 -5.87
C VAL A 125 14.67 -40.42 -4.77
N ALA A 126 14.56 -41.69 -4.35
CA ALA A 126 15.44 -42.25 -3.30
C ALA A 126 16.92 -42.32 -3.74
N GLY A 127 17.19 -42.45 -5.03
CA GLY A 127 18.55 -42.43 -5.57
C GLY A 127 19.19 -41.05 -5.65
N MET A 128 18.46 -39.96 -5.33
CA MET A 128 18.93 -38.61 -5.50
C MET A 128 19.69 -38.09 -4.27
N LYS A 129 20.82 -37.42 -4.47
CA LYS A 129 21.63 -36.84 -3.38
C LYS A 129 20.92 -35.80 -2.55
N GLN A 130 19.91 -35.15 -3.11
CA GLN A 130 19.10 -34.11 -2.49
C GLN A 130 18.11 -34.65 -1.46
N VAL A 131 17.70 -35.92 -1.61
CA VAL A 131 16.68 -36.57 -0.81
C VAL A 131 17.29 -37.29 0.38
N LYS A 132 16.73 -37.09 1.57
CA LYS A 132 17.16 -37.74 2.81
C LYS A 132 16.37 -38.99 3.10
N LYS A 133 15.04 -38.97 2.89
CA LYS A 133 14.11 -40.06 3.17
C LYS A 133 12.98 -40.07 2.15
N VAL A 134 12.53 -41.26 1.80
CA VAL A 134 11.33 -41.45 0.94
C VAL A 134 10.46 -42.48 1.63
N GLU A 135 9.17 -42.19 1.70
CA GLU A 135 8.16 -43.09 2.28
C GLU A 135 7.18 -43.54 1.20
N SER A 136 7.21 -44.85 0.96
CA SER A 136 6.30 -45.47 -0.01
C SER A 136 4.91 -45.70 0.60
N PRO A 137 3.80 -45.48 -0.13
CA PRO A 137 2.47 -45.82 0.30
C PRO A 137 2.25 -47.33 0.45
N PHE A 138 3.12 -48.16 -0.13
CA PHE A 138 3.07 -49.61 -0.02
C PHE A 138 3.95 -50.20 1.09
N ALA A 139 4.62 -49.36 1.89
CA ALA A 139 5.35 -49.81 3.06
C ALA A 139 4.34 -50.17 4.20
N ALA A 140 4.74 -51.11 5.05
CA ALA A 140 3.90 -51.53 6.19
C ALA A 140 3.58 -50.34 7.09
N GLY A 141 2.31 -50.11 7.42
CA GLY A 141 1.83 -49.00 8.22
C GLY A 141 1.53 -47.71 7.46
N ASN A 142 1.67 -47.68 6.12
CA ASN A 142 1.40 -46.52 5.27
C ASN A 142 0.12 -46.71 4.41
N GLU A 143 -0.76 -47.64 4.76
CA GLU A 143 -1.96 -47.94 3.98
C GLU A 143 -2.89 -46.69 3.85
N GLU A 144 -2.88 -45.83 4.84
CA GLU A 144 -3.63 -44.56 4.85
C GLU A 144 -3.21 -43.56 3.78
N ARG A 145 -2.04 -43.76 3.16
CA ARG A 145 -1.54 -42.98 2.02
C ARG A 145 -2.07 -43.48 0.69
N ILE A 146 -2.95 -44.44 0.68
CA ILE A 146 -3.74 -44.89 -0.46
C ILE A 146 -5.17 -44.42 -0.25
N SER A 147 -5.73 -43.74 -1.25
CA SER A 147 -7.11 -43.23 -1.20
C SER A 147 -8.13 -44.35 -0.98
N LYS A 148 -9.29 -44.02 -0.38
CA LYS A 148 -10.36 -44.97 -0.12
C LYS A 148 -10.86 -45.71 -1.37
N ASP A 149 -10.89 -45.01 -2.52
CA ASP A 149 -11.24 -45.55 -3.83
C ASP A 149 -10.09 -46.32 -4.49
N ARG A 150 -8.90 -46.29 -3.86
CA ARG A 150 -7.65 -46.93 -4.31
C ARG A 150 -7.13 -46.47 -5.67
N HIS A 151 -7.63 -45.32 -6.16
CA HIS A 151 -7.16 -44.73 -7.45
C HIS A 151 -6.02 -43.73 -7.28
N THR A 152 -5.68 -43.36 -6.04
CA THR A 152 -4.64 -42.39 -5.71
C THR A 152 -3.71 -42.92 -4.64
N ALA A 153 -2.42 -42.63 -4.78
CA ALA A 153 -1.40 -42.93 -3.78
C ALA A 153 -0.52 -41.72 -3.53
N LEU A 154 -0.02 -41.56 -2.31
CA LEU A 154 0.80 -40.45 -1.87
C LEU A 154 2.19 -40.97 -1.47
N VAL A 155 3.24 -40.50 -2.18
CA VAL A 155 4.63 -40.71 -1.81
C VAL A 155 5.12 -39.45 -1.08
N THR A 156 5.71 -39.58 0.09
CA THR A 156 6.29 -38.46 0.84
C THR A 156 7.81 -38.55 0.78
N LEU A 157 8.48 -37.43 0.57
CA LEU A 157 9.93 -37.34 0.59
C LEU A 157 10.41 -36.17 1.47
N GLU A 158 11.59 -36.33 2.08
CA GLU A 158 12.25 -35.32 2.89
C GLU A 158 13.58 -34.95 2.22
N LEU A 159 13.79 -33.63 2.04
CA LEU A 159 15.02 -33.08 1.47
C LEU A 159 16.13 -33.00 2.54
N ARG A 160 17.40 -33.04 2.11
CA ARG A 160 18.57 -32.92 2.99
C ARG A 160 18.84 -31.47 3.42
N THR A 161 17.81 -30.77 3.85
CA THR A 161 17.94 -29.41 4.37
C THR A 161 16.75 -29.06 5.24
N THR A 162 16.99 -28.22 6.23
CA THR A 162 15.97 -27.56 7.05
C THR A 162 15.72 -26.11 6.59
N ASP A 163 16.57 -25.59 5.72
CA ASP A 163 16.52 -24.24 5.19
C ASP A 163 15.60 -24.19 3.97
N ALA A 164 14.52 -23.42 4.03
CA ALA A 164 13.53 -23.29 2.96
C ALA A 164 14.12 -22.77 1.64
N LYS A 165 15.08 -21.82 1.68
CA LYS A 165 15.70 -21.30 0.46
C LYS A 165 16.59 -22.34 -0.22
N LYS A 166 17.34 -23.12 0.56
CA LYS A 166 18.13 -24.26 0.03
C LYS A 166 17.19 -25.33 -0.50
N ALA A 167 16.06 -25.58 0.16
CA ALA A 167 15.06 -26.53 -0.30
C ALA A 167 14.57 -26.20 -1.70
N MET A 168 14.20 -24.94 -2.00
CA MET A 168 13.79 -24.52 -3.33
C MET A 168 14.84 -24.78 -4.43
N THR A 169 16.12 -24.79 -4.06
CA THR A 169 17.21 -25.07 -5.00
C THR A 169 17.41 -26.59 -5.15
N LEU A 170 17.36 -27.33 -4.05
CA LEU A 170 17.51 -28.78 -4.03
C LEU A 170 16.33 -29.49 -4.68
N ASP A 171 15.14 -28.91 -4.61
CA ASP A 171 13.91 -29.44 -5.16
C ASP A 171 13.88 -29.42 -6.71
N LYS A 172 14.47 -28.44 -7.38
CA LYS A 172 14.44 -28.33 -8.85
C LYS A 172 14.82 -29.61 -9.61
N PRO A 173 15.92 -30.31 -9.27
CA PRO A 173 16.23 -31.59 -9.91
C PRO A 173 15.26 -32.72 -9.50
N VAL A 174 14.65 -32.65 -8.31
CA VAL A 174 13.66 -33.63 -7.85
C VAL A 174 12.36 -33.47 -8.66
N GLU A 175 11.83 -32.27 -8.77
CA GLU A 175 10.68 -31.95 -9.62
C GLU A 175 10.87 -32.44 -11.07
N LYS A 176 12.05 -32.16 -11.66
CA LYS A 176 12.36 -32.65 -13.02
C LYS A 176 12.34 -34.15 -13.11
N ALA A 177 12.86 -34.85 -12.11
CA ALA A 177 12.88 -36.30 -12.07
C ALA A 177 11.47 -36.90 -11.93
N ILE A 178 10.60 -36.24 -11.10
CA ILE A 178 9.19 -36.62 -10.95
C ILE A 178 8.42 -36.43 -12.27
N ILE A 179 8.60 -35.29 -12.93
CA ILE A 179 8.00 -35.01 -14.24
C ILE A 179 8.45 -36.05 -15.24
N ALA A 180 9.74 -36.41 -15.29
CA ALA A 180 10.26 -37.43 -16.18
C ALA A 180 9.68 -38.83 -15.85
N ALA A 181 9.45 -39.15 -14.57
CA ALA A 181 8.75 -40.37 -14.19
C ALA A 181 7.32 -40.38 -14.72
N GLY A 182 6.60 -39.25 -14.63
CA GLY A 182 5.26 -39.12 -15.19
C GLY A 182 5.19 -39.39 -16.70
N MET A 183 6.19 -38.93 -17.45
CA MET A 183 6.28 -39.18 -18.90
C MET A 183 6.48 -40.68 -19.26
N ARG A 184 7.06 -41.48 -18.35
CA ARG A 184 7.27 -42.94 -18.54
C ARG A 184 6.00 -43.78 -18.28
N HIS A 185 5.01 -43.15 -17.58
CA HIS A 185 3.79 -43.86 -17.18
C HIS A 185 2.54 -43.21 -17.75
N PRO A 186 2.28 -43.28 -19.05
CA PRO A 186 1.11 -42.66 -19.68
C PRO A 186 -0.19 -43.22 -19.07
N GLY A 187 -1.15 -42.33 -18.81
CA GLY A 187 -2.42 -42.67 -18.14
C GLY A 187 -2.38 -42.67 -16.62
N ILE A 188 -1.21 -42.36 -16.02
CA ILE A 188 -1.05 -42.13 -14.59
C ILE A 188 -0.56 -40.69 -14.38
N ALA A 189 -1.34 -39.85 -13.70
CA ALA A 189 -0.92 -38.50 -13.33
C ALA A 189 0.04 -38.59 -12.14
N ILE A 190 1.22 -37.99 -12.26
CA ILE A 190 2.25 -37.92 -11.22
C ILE A 190 2.56 -36.45 -11.02
N GLU A 191 2.18 -35.91 -9.88
CA GLU A 191 2.23 -34.49 -9.57
C GLU A 191 2.87 -34.25 -8.21
N GLU A 192 3.73 -33.26 -8.12
CA GLU A 192 4.42 -32.90 -6.87
C GLU A 192 3.72 -31.73 -6.18
N PHE A 193 3.74 -31.76 -4.85
CA PHE A 193 3.24 -30.71 -3.98
C PHE A 193 4.12 -30.57 -2.73
N GLY A 194 4.62 -29.37 -2.46
CA GLY A 194 5.47 -29.08 -1.31
C GLY A 194 6.33 -27.85 -1.54
N VAL A 195 7.63 -27.99 -1.52
CA VAL A 195 8.60 -26.90 -1.74
C VAL A 195 8.41 -26.19 -3.10
N ASN A 196 7.95 -26.93 -4.12
CA ASN A 196 7.65 -26.36 -5.44
C ASN A 196 6.55 -25.29 -5.41
N VAL A 197 5.64 -25.33 -4.42
CA VAL A 197 4.57 -24.33 -4.25
C VAL A 197 5.16 -22.94 -4.02
N GLU A 198 6.08 -22.81 -3.05
CA GLU A 198 6.72 -21.54 -2.75
C GLU A 198 7.44 -20.97 -3.98
N ARG A 199 8.15 -21.82 -4.71
CA ARG A 199 8.84 -21.39 -5.93
C ARG A 199 7.88 -20.90 -7.01
N GLN A 200 6.75 -21.57 -7.22
CA GLN A 200 5.74 -21.17 -8.19
C GLN A 200 5.04 -19.87 -7.77
N LEU A 201 4.73 -19.71 -6.48
CA LEU A 201 4.17 -18.49 -5.94
C LEU A 201 5.16 -17.31 -6.07
N ASP A 202 6.43 -17.50 -5.72
CA ASP A 202 7.46 -16.48 -5.91
C ASP A 202 7.60 -16.08 -7.39
N GLY A 203 7.59 -17.05 -8.29
CA GLY A 203 7.59 -16.81 -9.72
C GLY A 203 6.36 -16.00 -10.20
N ALA A 204 5.19 -16.30 -9.66
CA ALA A 204 3.95 -15.58 -9.97
C ALA A 204 3.99 -14.14 -9.42
N VAL A 205 4.50 -13.93 -8.20
CA VAL A 205 4.71 -12.59 -7.62
C VAL A 205 5.66 -11.77 -8.50
N VAL A 206 6.82 -12.33 -8.88
CA VAL A 206 7.77 -11.64 -9.78
C VAL A 206 7.13 -11.33 -11.14
N SER A 207 6.30 -12.22 -11.67
CA SER A 207 5.55 -11.98 -12.91
C SER A 207 4.56 -10.83 -12.77
N ASP A 208 3.80 -10.79 -11.68
CA ASP A 208 2.86 -9.71 -11.38
C ASP A 208 3.58 -8.37 -11.21
N PHE A 209 4.75 -8.37 -10.57
CA PHE A 209 5.59 -7.17 -10.49
C PHE A 209 6.03 -6.64 -11.85
N LYS A 210 6.53 -7.53 -12.70
CA LYS A 210 6.93 -7.14 -14.06
C LYS A 210 5.74 -6.55 -14.82
N LYS A 211 4.57 -7.17 -14.71
CA LYS A 211 3.34 -6.64 -15.32
C LYS A 211 2.95 -5.30 -14.73
N ALA A 212 2.93 -5.17 -13.39
CA ALA A 212 2.62 -3.91 -12.73
C ALA A 212 3.55 -2.79 -13.20
N GLY A 213 4.87 -3.02 -13.21
CA GLY A 213 5.85 -2.05 -13.70
C GLY A 213 5.68 -1.72 -15.18
N LEU A 214 5.49 -2.75 -16.02
CA LEU A 214 5.33 -2.59 -17.46
C LEU A 214 4.11 -1.76 -17.85
N PHE A 215 3.00 -1.88 -17.12
CA PHE A 215 1.77 -1.15 -17.41
C PHE A 215 1.63 0.16 -16.64
N SER A 216 2.09 0.22 -15.38
CA SER A 216 1.94 1.42 -14.56
C SER A 216 2.78 2.59 -15.09
N LEU A 217 4.01 2.34 -15.54
CA LEU A 217 4.89 3.39 -16.04
C LEU A 217 4.34 4.07 -17.31
N PRO A 218 3.93 3.35 -18.37
CA PRO A 218 3.31 3.97 -19.54
C PRO A 218 1.99 4.67 -19.23
N ILE A 219 1.11 4.07 -18.43
CA ILE A 219 -0.18 4.68 -18.06
C ILE A 219 0.06 5.97 -17.29
N THR A 220 0.95 5.95 -16.29
CA THR A 220 1.34 7.15 -15.54
C THR A 220 1.88 8.23 -16.49
N LEU A 221 2.79 7.85 -17.40
CA LEU A 221 3.34 8.80 -18.37
C LEU A 221 2.25 9.38 -19.28
N ILE A 222 1.32 8.56 -19.80
CA ILE A 222 0.22 9.02 -20.63
C ILE A 222 -0.66 10.01 -19.85
N VAL A 223 -1.04 9.70 -18.62
CA VAL A 223 -1.87 10.60 -17.80
C VAL A 223 -1.12 11.90 -17.52
N LEU A 224 0.17 11.84 -17.21
CA LEU A 224 1.00 13.04 -17.01
C LEU A 224 1.17 13.86 -18.30
N VAL A 225 1.29 13.20 -19.44
CA VAL A 225 1.33 13.88 -20.75
C VAL A 225 0.00 14.60 -21.03
N VAL A 226 -1.12 13.96 -20.72
CA VAL A 226 -2.45 14.59 -20.83
C VAL A 226 -2.57 15.79 -19.88
N ALA A 227 -2.04 15.66 -18.66
CA ALA A 227 -2.11 16.73 -17.65
C ALA A 227 -1.21 17.92 -17.99
N PHE A 228 -0.01 17.68 -18.53
CA PHE A 228 0.99 18.71 -18.79
C PHE A 228 1.10 19.16 -20.25
N GLY A 229 0.61 18.38 -21.19
CA GLY A 229 0.69 18.68 -22.63
C GLY A 229 2.11 18.62 -23.23
N ALA A 230 3.13 18.21 -22.45
CA ALA A 230 4.52 18.13 -22.89
C ALA A 230 5.21 16.89 -22.27
N LEU A 231 5.99 16.18 -23.11
CA LEU A 231 6.61 14.91 -22.71
C LEU A 231 7.71 15.09 -21.65
N ILE A 232 8.52 16.14 -21.77
CA ILE A 232 9.60 16.42 -20.79
C ILE A 232 9.00 16.73 -19.41
N ALA A 233 7.97 17.58 -19.36
CA ALA A 233 7.29 17.90 -18.12
C ALA A 233 6.62 16.68 -17.46
N ALA A 234 6.08 15.76 -18.26
CA ALA A 234 5.49 14.52 -17.78
C ALA A 234 6.57 13.52 -17.30
N GLY A 235 7.73 13.51 -17.94
CA GLY A 235 8.83 12.60 -17.59
C GLY A 235 9.52 12.94 -16.26
N LEU A 236 9.59 14.22 -15.88
CA LEU A 236 10.29 14.65 -14.66
C LEU A 236 9.69 14.03 -13.36
N PRO A 237 8.39 14.10 -13.09
CA PRO A 237 7.78 13.47 -11.93
C PRO A 237 8.03 11.96 -11.89
N LEU A 238 7.92 11.29 -13.03
CA LEU A 238 8.11 9.86 -13.15
C LEU A 238 9.56 9.44 -12.86
N LEU A 239 10.54 10.14 -13.43
CA LEU A 239 11.96 9.89 -13.18
C LEU A 239 12.32 10.13 -11.71
N LEU A 240 11.77 11.18 -11.10
CA LEU A 240 12.02 11.48 -9.70
C LEU A 240 11.44 10.40 -8.78
N ALA A 241 10.22 9.94 -9.05
CA ALA A 241 9.60 8.85 -8.32
C ALA A 241 10.40 7.54 -8.44
N LEU A 242 10.86 7.20 -9.65
CA LEU A 242 11.71 6.02 -9.86
C LEU A 242 13.03 6.10 -9.09
N THR A 243 13.71 7.25 -9.12
CA THR A 243 14.96 7.42 -8.36
C THR A 243 14.73 7.32 -6.86
N ALA A 244 13.58 7.79 -6.35
CA ALA A 244 13.19 7.63 -4.95
C ALA A 244 12.98 6.15 -4.59
N VAL A 245 12.32 5.39 -5.45
CA VAL A 245 12.13 3.92 -5.28
C VAL A 245 13.49 3.21 -5.24
N PHE A 246 14.40 3.51 -6.17
CA PHE A 246 15.74 2.90 -6.18
C PHE A 246 16.55 3.23 -4.93
N ALA A 247 16.55 4.50 -4.52
CA ALA A 247 17.24 4.92 -3.29
C ALA A 247 16.66 4.23 -2.06
N THR A 248 15.33 4.13 -1.98
CA THR A 248 14.64 3.43 -0.88
C THR A 248 15.03 1.97 -0.82
N THR A 249 15.01 1.26 -1.96
CA THR A 249 15.36 -0.16 -2.02
C THR A 249 16.76 -0.41 -1.47
N GLY A 250 17.71 0.50 -1.76
CA GLY A 250 19.05 0.41 -1.19
C GLY A 250 19.07 0.72 0.31
N LEU A 251 18.45 1.83 0.73
CA LEU A 251 18.45 2.25 2.14
C LEU A 251 17.73 1.28 3.08
N LEU A 252 16.79 0.49 2.58
CA LEU A 252 16.09 -0.52 3.37
C LEU A 252 17.01 -1.59 3.95
N ALA A 253 18.22 -1.79 3.39
CA ALA A 253 19.21 -2.68 3.97
C ALA A 253 19.61 -2.28 5.40
N LEU A 254 19.62 -0.99 5.75
CA LEU A 254 19.97 -0.50 7.08
C LEU A 254 18.93 -0.89 8.15
N PRO A 255 17.65 -0.47 8.05
CA PRO A 255 16.64 -0.85 9.05
C PRO A 255 16.34 -2.36 9.02
N SER A 256 16.62 -3.07 7.92
CA SER A 256 16.44 -4.52 7.86
C SER A 256 17.31 -5.29 8.85
N GLN A 257 18.42 -4.72 9.30
CA GLN A 257 19.27 -5.37 10.29
C GLN A 257 18.60 -5.43 11.68
N LEU A 258 17.71 -4.48 11.97
CA LEU A 258 16.93 -4.40 13.22
C LEU A 258 15.55 -5.04 13.07
N ILE A 259 14.86 -4.73 11.98
CA ILE A 259 13.53 -5.24 11.64
C ILE A 259 13.65 -5.98 10.31
N PRO A 260 13.83 -7.30 10.31
CA PRO A 260 13.90 -8.09 9.07
C PRO A 260 12.67 -7.84 8.21
N LEU A 261 12.87 -7.69 6.90
CA LEU A 261 11.84 -7.25 5.97
C LEU A 261 11.25 -8.41 5.19
N ASP A 262 9.95 -8.32 4.95
CA ASP A 262 9.27 -9.27 4.08
C ASP A 262 9.83 -9.21 2.65
N LYS A 263 9.84 -10.34 1.95
CA LYS A 263 10.37 -10.45 0.58
C LYS A 263 9.58 -9.59 -0.41
N ASP A 264 8.30 -9.37 -0.15
CA ASP A 264 7.39 -8.64 -1.04
C ASP A 264 7.37 -7.12 -0.79
N ILE A 265 8.25 -6.62 0.11
CA ILE A 265 8.33 -5.19 0.47
C ILE A 265 8.57 -4.27 -0.73
N SER A 266 9.28 -4.77 -1.75
CA SER A 266 9.57 -4.03 -2.98
C SER A 266 8.30 -3.63 -3.74
N VAL A 267 7.20 -4.43 -3.59
CA VAL A 267 5.87 -4.12 -4.15
C VAL A 267 5.36 -2.82 -3.57
N ILE A 268 5.36 -2.76 -2.25
CA ILE A 268 4.82 -1.62 -1.50
C ILE A 268 5.65 -0.36 -1.79
N VAL A 269 6.97 -0.49 -1.82
CA VAL A 269 7.88 0.63 -2.16
C VAL A 269 7.62 1.16 -3.56
N LEU A 270 7.45 0.26 -4.55
CA LEU A 270 7.16 0.66 -5.93
C LEU A 270 5.80 1.36 -6.02
N LEU A 271 4.77 0.76 -5.44
CA LEU A 271 3.39 1.26 -5.49
C LEU A 271 3.28 2.64 -4.85
N ILE A 272 3.70 2.77 -3.59
CA ILE A 272 3.60 4.02 -2.85
C ILE A 272 4.60 5.05 -3.40
N GLY A 273 5.81 4.63 -3.75
CA GLY A 273 6.84 5.49 -4.31
C GLY A 273 6.41 6.13 -5.63
N LEU A 274 5.79 5.37 -6.54
CA LEU A 274 5.24 5.92 -7.77
C LEU A 274 4.06 6.86 -7.51
N ALA A 275 3.08 6.42 -6.69
CA ALA A 275 1.89 7.21 -6.41
C ALA A 275 2.26 8.57 -5.78
N VAL A 276 2.98 8.53 -4.65
CA VAL A 276 3.33 9.73 -3.86
C VAL A 276 4.41 10.58 -4.53
N GLY A 277 5.43 9.95 -5.11
CA GLY A 277 6.54 10.66 -5.74
C GLY A 277 6.13 11.47 -6.98
N VAL A 278 5.23 10.91 -7.79
CA VAL A 278 4.64 11.63 -8.93
C VAL A 278 3.77 12.79 -8.44
N ASP A 279 2.96 12.54 -7.41
CA ASP A 279 1.98 13.50 -6.90
C ASP A 279 2.63 14.77 -6.34
N TYR A 280 3.65 14.63 -5.50
CA TYR A 280 4.38 15.77 -4.93
C TYR A 280 5.09 16.59 -5.99
N SER A 281 5.64 15.93 -7.00
CA SER A 281 6.27 16.61 -8.13
C SER A 281 5.25 17.37 -8.99
N LEU A 282 4.05 16.79 -9.16
CA LEU A 282 2.97 17.38 -9.93
C LEU A 282 2.47 18.69 -9.30
N PHE A 283 2.28 18.72 -7.98
CA PHE A 283 1.88 19.95 -7.27
C PHE A 283 2.88 21.09 -7.43
N TYR A 284 4.16 20.77 -7.32
CA TYR A 284 5.23 21.76 -7.46
C TYR A 284 5.31 22.31 -8.88
N LEU A 285 5.37 21.43 -9.87
CA LEU A 285 5.48 21.78 -11.30
C LEU A 285 4.30 22.62 -11.79
N LYS A 286 3.07 22.26 -11.36
CA LYS A 286 1.90 23.03 -11.76
C LYS A 286 1.89 24.42 -11.16
N ARG A 287 2.29 24.58 -9.90
CA ARG A 287 2.38 25.88 -9.26
C ARG A 287 3.43 26.77 -9.93
N GLU A 288 4.57 26.23 -10.26
CA GLU A 288 5.61 26.95 -11.00
C GLU A 288 5.07 27.48 -12.34
N ARG A 289 4.33 26.65 -13.08
CA ARG A 289 3.70 27.04 -14.35
C ARG A 289 2.63 28.12 -14.17
N GLU A 290 1.81 28.03 -13.15
CA GLU A 290 0.80 29.06 -12.83
C GLU A 290 1.46 30.42 -12.58
N GLU A 291 2.53 30.46 -11.81
CA GLU A 291 3.27 31.68 -11.50
C GLU A 291 3.97 32.27 -12.74
N ARG A 292 4.50 31.40 -13.61
CA ARG A 292 5.06 31.86 -14.90
C ARG A 292 3.96 32.40 -15.83
N ALA A 293 2.81 31.75 -15.88
CA ALA A 293 1.68 32.25 -16.66
C ALA A 293 1.13 33.58 -16.13
N ALA A 294 1.30 33.86 -14.84
CA ALA A 294 1.00 35.15 -14.23
C ALA A 294 2.07 36.25 -14.52
N GLY A 295 3.08 35.96 -15.35
CA GLY A 295 4.09 36.90 -15.78
C GLY A 295 5.33 37.01 -14.90
N ARG A 296 5.50 36.14 -13.91
CA ARG A 296 6.69 36.09 -13.04
C ARG A 296 7.89 35.51 -13.79
N SER A 297 9.09 35.99 -13.45
CA SER A 297 10.34 35.41 -13.95
C SER A 297 10.46 33.94 -13.47
N GLU A 298 11.22 33.11 -14.18
CA GLU A 298 11.49 31.70 -13.85
C GLU A 298 11.92 31.53 -12.38
N ARG A 299 12.86 32.37 -11.94
CA ARG A 299 13.40 32.36 -10.59
C ARG A 299 12.33 32.71 -9.52
N ALA A 300 11.55 33.76 -9.79
CA ALA A 300 10.47 34.18 -8.90
C ALA A 300 9.35 33.13 -8.83
N ALA A 301 8.98 32.52 -9.97
CA ALA A 301 8.00 31.44 -10.03
C ALA A 301 8.43 30.21 -9.22
N LEU A 302 9.71 29.79 -9.35
CA LEU A 302 10.28 28.69 -8.57
C LEU A 302 10.30 29.00 -7.05
N GLU A 303 10.60 30.24 -6.67
CA GLU A 303 10.61 30.63 -5.26
C GLU A 303 9.21 30.61 -4.66
N VAL A 304 8.21 31.13 -5.35
CA VAL A 304 6.82 31.09 -4.90
C VAL A 304 6.30 29.64 -4.84
N ALA A 305 6.62 28.82 -5.85
CA ALA A 305 6.26 27.40 -5.84
C ALA A 305 6.88 26.66 -4.65
N ALA A 306 8.15 26.92 -4.33
CA ALA A 306 8.81 26.34 -3.16
C ALA A 306 8.19 26.81 -1.84
N ALA A 307 7.88 28.11 -1.74
CA ALA A 307 7.31 28.70 -0.52
C ALA A 307 5.88 28.20 -0.24
N THR A 308 5.10 27.91 -1.28
CA THR A 308 3.68 27.51 -1.18
C THR A 308 3.51 25.99 -1.34
N SER A 309 3.60 25.48 -2.57
CA SER A 309 3.42 24.05 -2.83
C SER A 309 4.48 23.19 -2.17
N GLY A 310 5.75 23.61 -2.13
CA GLY A 310 6.81 22.90 -1.46
C GLY A 310 6.54 22.72 0.04
N ARG A 311 5.99 23.73 0.71
CA ARG A 311 5.55 23.62 2.10
C ARG A 311 4.39 22.65 2.25
N SER A 312 3.38 22.71 1.36
CA SER A 312 2.27 21.77 1.40
C SER A 312 2.77 20.33 1.23
N VAL A 313 3.70 20.08 0.32
CA VAL A 313 4.36 18.76 0.14
C VAL A 313 5.08 18.31 1.41
N LEU A 314 5.77 19.20 2.12
CA LEU A 314 6.45 18.86 3.38
C LEU A 314 5.45 18.43 4.47
N VAL A 315 4.39 19.21 4.66
CA VAL A 315 3.34 18.92 5.68
C VAL A 315 2.62 17.62 5.31
N SER A 316 2.23 17.46 4.05
CA SER A 316 1.59 16.31 3.48
C SER A 316 2.44 15.05 3.66
N GLY A 317 3.70 15.07 3.24
CA GLY A 317 4.60 13.95 3.42
C GLY A 317 4.81 13.56 4.88
N LEU A 318 4.88 14.55 5.78
CA LEU A 318 4.94 14.28 7.21
C LEU A 318 3.67 13.58 7.71
N THR A 319 2.50 13.99 7.22
CA THR A 319 1.22 13.35 7.57
C THR A 319 1.19 11.88 7.14
N VAL A 320 1.67 11.56 5.92
CA VAL A 320 1.78 10.18 5.44
C VAL A 320 2.76 9.38 6.30
N MET A 321 3.96 9.91 6.53
CA MET A 321 4.98 9.22 7.35
C MET A 321 4.46 8.91 8.75
N VAL A 322 3.75 9.86 9.35
CA VAL A 322 3.15 9.70 10.66
C VAL A 322 2.01 8.67 10.64
N ALA A 323 1.14 8.69 9.65
CA ALA A 323 0.11 7.66 9.49
C ALA A 323 0.75 6.26 9.38
N MET A 324 1.80 6.13 8.55
CA MET A 324 2.53 4.87 8.38
C MET A 324 3.25 4.40 9.65
N ALA A 325 3.67 5.32 10.53
CA ALA A 325 4.20 4.95 11.83
C ALA A 325 3.17 4.21 12.70
N GLY A 326 1.88 4.37 12.44
CA GLY A 326 0.82 3.57 13.05
C GLY A 326 0.99 2.06 12.84
N MET A 327 1.62 1.63 11.74
CA MET A 327 1.89 0.22 11.48
C MET A 327 2.86 -0.41 12.49
N LEU A 328 3.68 0.38 13.17
CA LEU A 328 4.60 -0.10 14.20
C LEU A 328 3.85 -0.65 15.43
N PHE A 329 2.60 -0.21 15.64
CA PHE A 329 1.76 -0.70 16.75
C PHE A 329 1.09 -2.05 16.47
N THR A 330 1.20 -2.59 15.26
CA THR A 330 0.64 -3.92 14.96
C THR A 330 1.37 -5.05 15.68
N GLY A 331 2.64 -4.84 16.08
CA GLY A 331 3.49 -5.86 16.65
C GLY A 331 3.88 -6.99 15.68
N ASP A 332 3.37 -6.96 14.45
CA ASP A 332 3.73 -7.90 13.39
C ASP A 332 4.90 -7.36 12.58
N LYS A 333 5.94 -8.17 12.40
CA LYS A 333 7.19 -7.75 11.74
C LYS A 333 6.99 -7.38 10.26
N THR A 334 6.07 -8.04 9.58
CA THR A 334 5.75 -7.73 8.17
C THR A 334 5.17 -6.33 8.04
N PHE A 335 4.17 -5.99 8.87
CA PHE A 335 3.54 -4.66 8.85
C PHE A 335 4.45 -3.57 9.37
N MET A 336 5.26 -3.85 10.40
CA MET A 336 6.30 -2.92 10.84
C MET A 336 7.28 -2.63 9.69
N GLY A 337 7.69 -3.65 8.94
CA GLY A 337 8.53 -3.52 7.76
C GLY A 337 7.87 -2.65 6.68
N PHE A 338 6.59 -2.87 6.38
CA PHE A 338 5.84 -2.05 5.41
C PHE A 338 5.74 -0.59 5.87
N GLY A 339 5.50 -0.34 7.14
CA GLY A 339 5.50 1.00 7.73
C GLY A 339 6.84 1.71 7.54
N VAL A 340 7.94 1.06 7.92
CA VAL A 340 9.30 1.61 7.78
C VAL A 340 9.64 1.90 6.32
N ALA A 341 9.35 0.96 5.41
CA ALA A 341 9.63 1.14 4.00
C ALA A 341 8.84 2.31 3.38
N THR A 342 7.58 2.44 3.74
CA THR A 342 6.73 3.53 3.27
C THR A 342 7.20 4.87 3.82
N ILE A 343 7.58 4.95 5.10
CA ILE A 343 8.16 6.17 5.69
C ILE A 343 9.41 6.60 4.90
N ILE A 344 10.31 5.67 4.60
CA ILE A 344 11.56 5.97 3.89
C ILE A 344 11.26 6.44 2.46
N VAL A 345 10.41 5.74 1.70
CA VAL A 345 10.11 6.13 0.31
C VAL A 345 9.43 7.49 0.24
N VAL A 346 8.52 7.79 1.17
CA VAL A 346 7.85 9.10 1.24
C VAL A 346 8.85 10.19 1.62
N ALA A 347 9.71 9.96 2.61
CA ALA A 347 10.75 10.91 3.00
C ALA A 347 11.69 11.25 1.82
N ILE A 348 12.11 10.24 1.07
CA ILE A 348 12.97 10.43 -0.11
C ILE A 348 12.21 11.15 -1.22
N ALA A 349 10.94 10.83 -1.47
CA ALA A 349 10.11 11.52 -2.45
C ALA A 349 9.92 13.01 -2.11
N VAL A 350 9.67 13.32 -0.83
CA VAL A 350 9.61 14.72 -0.33
C VAL A 350 10.93 15.44 -0.55
N LEU A 351 12.06 14.83 -0.15
CA LEU A 351 13.38 15.40 -0.34
C LEU A 351 13.68 15.67 -1.82
N GLY A 352 13.37 14.72 -2.71
CA GLY A 352 13.53 14.87 -4.15
C GLY A 352 12.69 16.01 -4.71
N SER A 353 11.45 16.12 -4.29
CA SER A 353 10.52 17.17 -4.74
C SER A 353 10.92 18.57 -4.25
N LEU A 354 11.56 18.68 -3.08
CA LEU A 354 12.00 19.96 -2.50
C LEU A 354 13.41 20.38 -2.96
N THR A 355 14.22 19.45 -3.47
CA THR A 355 15.61 19.72 -3.85
C THR A 355 15.85 19.54 -5.34
N VAL A 356 15.71 18.33 -5.84
CA VAL A 356 16.08 18.00 -7.23
C VAL A 356 15.10 18.59 -8.23
N LEU A 357 13.82 18.58 -7.93
CA LEU A 357 12.81 19.12 -8.83
C LEU A 357 13.02 20.61 -9.12
N PRO A 358 13.18 21.52 -8.12
CA PRO A 358 13.52 22.90 -8.39
C PRO A 358 14.83 23.07 -9.18
N ALA A 359 15.84 22.26 -8.87
CA ALA A 359 17.13 22.31 -9.59
C ALA A 359 17.00 21.88 -11.05
N THR A 360 16.23 20.84 -11.33
CA THR A 360 15.99 20.36 -12.71
C THR A 360 15.15 21.34 -13.52
N LEU A 361 14.13 21.94 -12.90
CA LEU A 361 13.33 22.99 -13.52
C LEU A 361 14.20 24.21 -13.86
N ALA A 362 15.02 24.69 -12.92
CA ALA A 362 15.98 25.78 -13.16
C ALA A 362 17.07 25.42 -14.19
N ALA A 363 17.40 24.14 -14.38
CA ALA A 363 18.38 23.73 -15.38
C ALA A 363 17.78 23.61 -16.78
N LEU A 364 16.53 23.21 -16.89
CA LEU A 364 15.82 23.02 -18.16
C LEU A 364 15.17 24.32 -18.65
N GLY A 365 14.73 25.21 -17.75
CA GLY A 365 14.03 26.44 -18.12
C GLY A 365 12.87 26.18 -19.08
N ASP A 366 12.79 26.92 -20.19
CA ASP A 366 11.75 26.76 -21.21
C ASP A 366 11.80 25.41 -21.95
N LYS A 367 12.90 24.65 -21.80
CA LYS A 367 12.98 23.29 -22.39
C LYS A 367 12.02 22.30 -21.77
N VAL A 368 11.49 22.55 -20.58
CA VAL A 368 10.46 21.73 -19.94
C VAL A 368 9.20 21.63 -20.81
N GLU A 369 8.89 22.66 -21.59
CA GLU A 369 7.74 22.66 -22.51
C GLU A 369 8.05 22.12 -23.91
N LYS A 370 9.30 21.67 -24.16
CA LYS A 370 9.66 21.04 -25.43
C LYS A 370 9.00 19.68 -25.59
N LEU A 371 8.82 19.26 -26.85
CA LEU A 371 8.06 18.11 -27.28
C LEU A 371 6.57 18.22 -26.87
N PRO A 372 5.89 19.31 -27.31
CA PRO A 372 4.45 19.43 -27.12
C PRO A 372 3.74 18.33 -27.89
N VAL A 373 2.75 17.71 -27.24
CA VAL A 373 1.93 16.71 -27.90
C VAL A 373 0.84 17.41 -28.72
N PRO A 374 0.76 17.19 -30.05
CA PRO A 374 -0.28 17.75 -30.90
C PRO A 374 -1.67 17.45 -30.29
N PHE A 375 -2.62 18.37 -30.41
CA PHE A 375 -3.98 18.34 -29.86
C PHE A 375 -4.11 18.53 -28.33
N LEU A 376 -3.06 18.35 -27.51
CA LEU A 376 -3.11 18.54 -26.06
C LEU A 376 -2.53 19.88 -25.61
N HIS A 377 -1.61 20.44 -26.36
CA HIS A 377 -0.90 21.68 -25.99
C HIS A 377 -1.81 22.92 -25.87
N GLY A 378 -2.85 23.03 -26.69
CA GLY A 378 -3.85 24.10 -26.63
C GLY A 378 -4.86 23.95 -25.50
N ARG A 379 -5.16 22.72 -25.10
CA ARG A 379 -6.11 22.41 -24.01
C ARG A 379 -5.51 22.62 -22.62
N SER A 380 -4.20 22.43 -22.46
CA SER A 380 -3.50 22.67 -21.20
C SER A 380 -3.41 24.15 -20.82
N ARG A 381 -3.48 25.06 -21.80
CA ARG A 381 -3.50 26.51 -21.59
C ARG A 381 -4.90 27.10 -21.40
N SER A 382 -5.94 26.46 -21.90
CA SER A 382 -7.32 26.89 -21.70
C SER A 382 -7.96 26.02 -20.60
N ASP A 383 -8.63 26.67 -19.66
CA ASP A 383 -9.37 26.18 -18.51
C ASP A 383 -10.32 24.97 -18.74
N GLY A 384 -9.88 23.92 -19.45
CA GLY A 384 -10.72 22.76 -19.78
C GLY A 384 -11.26 22.00 -18.56
N GLY A 385 -10.57 22.02 -17.43
CA GLY A 385 -11.08 21.49 -16.14
C GLY A 385 -11.92 22.53 -15.38
N GLY A 386 -11.60 23.82 -15.51
CA GLY A 386 -12.24 24.88 -14.74
C GLY A 386 -13.74 25.02 -15.00
N ARG A 387 -14.23 24.79 -16.22
CA ARG A 387 -15.66 24.92 -16.55
C ARG A 387 -16.51 23.84 -15.90
N VAL A 388 -16.08 22.58 -15.94
CA VAL A 388 -16.83 21.48 -15.31
C VAL A 388 -16.84 21.65 -13.80
N TRP A 389 -15.66 21.92 -13.22
CA TRP A 389 -15.53 22.14 -11.78
C TRP A 389 -16.29 23.39 -11.31
N SER A 390 -16.24 24.49 -12.08
CA SER A 390 -17.04 25.69 -11.78
C SER A 390 -18.54 25.38 -11.78
N ALA A 391 -19.02 24.65 -12.79
CA ALA A 391 -20.44 24.30 -12.89
C ALA A 391 -20.89 23.40 -11.72
N VAL A 392 -20.08 22.41 -11.33
CA VAL A 392 -20.35 21.55 -10.19
C VAL A 392 -20.33 22.37 -8.90
N LEU A 393 -19.30 23.18 -8.69
CA LEU A 393 -19.13 23.96 -7.48
C LEU A 393 -20.24 25.02 -7.32
N ASP A 394 -20.58 25.73 -8.38
CA ASP A 394 -21.67 26.73 -8.36
C ASP A 394 -23.02 26.08 -8.00
N ARG A 395 -23.27 24.84 -8.48
CA ARG A 395 -24.45 24.10 -8.09
C ARG A 395 -24.43 23.62 -6.65
N VAL A 396 -23.27 23.14 -6.18
CA VAL A 396 -23.06 22.70 -4.79
C VAL A 396 -23.22 23.87 -3.83
N LEU A 397 -22.61 25.02 -4.14
CA LEU A 397 -22.71 26.21 -3.29
C LEU A 397 -24.10 26.83 -3.30
N ARG A 398 -24.90 26.70 -4.39
CA ARG A 398 -26.28 27.17 -4.39
C ARG A 398 -27.21 26.35 -3.48
N ARG A 399 -26.98 25.04 -3.34
CA ARG A 399 -27.81 24.13 -2.53
C ARG A 399 -26.96 23.21 -1.66
N PRO A 400 -26.21 23.73 -0.69
CA PRO A 400 -25.22 22.97 0.06
C PRO A 400 -25.83 21.84 0.86
N LEU A 401 -26.99 22.04 1.50
CA LEU A 401 -27.67 21.00 2.29
C LEU A 401 -28.09 19.82 1.41
N VAL A 402 -28.68 20.09 0.24
CA VAL A 402 -29.07 19.05 -0.70
C VAL A 402 -27.85 18.26 -1.19
N SER A 403 -26.75 18.96 -1.46
CA SER A 403 -25.49 18.35 -1.89
C SER A 403 -24.90 17.42 -0.82
N ILE A 404 -24.94 17.83 0.46
CA ILE A 404 -24.49 16.97 1.58
C ILE A 404 -25.39 15.75 1.73
N VAL A 405 -26.72 15.93 1.69
CA VAL A 405 -27.66 14.82 1.85
C VAL A 405 -27.50 13.80 0.72
N LEU A 406 -27.41 14.25 -0.53
CA LEU A 406 -27.26 13.35 -1.66
C LEU A 406 -25.91 12.67 -1.72
N ALA A 407 -24.80 13.42 -1.63
CA ALA A 407 -23.47 12.85 -1.72
C ALA A 407 -23.12 12.07 -0.44
N GLY A 408 -23.44 12.59 0.73
CA GLY A 408 -23.24 11.89 2.01
C GLY A 408 -24.10 10.65 2.12
N GLY A 409 -25.39 10.74 1.74
CA GLY A 409 -26.30 9.59 1.70
C GLY A 409 -25.83 8.50 0.74
N PHE A 410 -25.34 8.88 -0.44
CA PHE A 410 -24.75 7.93 -1.39
C PHE A 410 -23.51 7.25 -0.80
N LEU A 411 -22.59 7.99 -0.18
CA LEU A 411 -21.40 7.40 0.43
C LEU A 411 -21.75 6.52 1.63
N LEU A 412 -22.74 6.89 2.44
CA LEU A 412 -23.23 6.05 3.54
C LEU A 412 -23.88 4.76 3.01
N ALA A 413 -24.65 4.84 1.93
CA ALA A 413 -25.21 3.66 1.26
C ALA A 413 -24.10 2.75 0.70
N LEU A 414 -23.04 3.34 0.13
CA LEU A 414 -21.90 2.61 -0.36
C LEU A 414 -21.07 2.00 0.78
N ALA A 415 -21.02 2.64 1.95
CA ALA A 415 -20.34 2.16 3.15
C ALA A 415 -21.15 1.08 3.91
N ALA A 416 -22.48 1.04 3.76
CA ALA A 416 -23.32 0.12 4.51
C ALA A 416 -22.92 -1.37 4.42
N PRO A 417 -22.50 -1.91 3.26
CA PRO A 417 -22.00 -3.28 3.17
C PRO A 417 -20.80 -3.57 4.09
N ALA A 418 -19.97 -2.56 4.40
CA ALA A 418 -18.83 -2.74 5.29
C ALA A 418 -19.22 -3.16 6.71
N LEU A 419 -20.46 -2.88 7.16
CA LEU A 419 -20.98 -3.32 8.45
C LEU A 419 -21.10 -4.85 8.53
N HIS A 420 -21.20 -5.53 7.38
CA HIS A 420 -21.28 -6.99 7.25
C HIS A 420 -19.99 -7.58 6.68
N MET A 421 -18.87 -6.86 6.85
CA MET A 421 -17.57 -7.33 6.37
C MET A 421 -17.11 -8.56 7.17
N HIS A 422 -16.97 -9.67 6.45
CA HIS A 422 -16.33 -10.86 6.99
C HIS A 422 -14.84 -10.82 6.70
N ILE A 423 -14.07 -11.13 7.71
CA ILE A 423 -12.62 -11.25 7.57
C ILE A 423 -12.31 -12.68 7.16
N ALA A 424 -11.86 -12.84 5.93
CA ALA A 424 -11.41 -14.12 5.39
C ALA A 424 -9.91 -14.30 5.61
N GLU A 425 -9.53 -15.52 5.93
CA GLU A 425 -8.13 -15.89 5.98
C GLU A 425 -7.59 -16.09 4.54
N PRO A 426 -6.33 -15.72 4.28
CA PRO A 426 -5.69 -16.02 3.00
C PRO A 426 -5.52 -17.53 2.86
N GLY A 427 -6.54 -18.22 2.39
CA GLY A 427 -6.49 -19.65 2.06
C GLY A 427 -6.03 -19.86 0.62
N ILE A 428 -5.95 -21.13 0.22
CA ILE A 428 -5.49 -21.53 -1.12
C ILE A 428 -6.33 -20.90 -2.26
N LYS A 429 -7.58 -20.55 -1.99
CA LYS A 429 -8.49 -19.88 -2.94
C LYS A 429 -8.04 -18.46 -3.28
N THR A 430 -7.21 -17.84 -2.43
CA THR A 430 -6.68 -16.48 -2.67
C THR A 430 -5.44 -16.46 -3.55
N PHE A 431 -4.84 -17.62 -3.79
CA PHE A 431 -3.70 -17.78 -4.69
C PHE A 431 -4.14 -17.95 -6.15
N PRO A 432 -3.25 -17.72 -7.13
CA PRO A 432 -3.55 -17.91 -8.55
C PRO A 432 -3.92 -19.37 -8.86
N GLN A 433 -5.17 -19.61 -9.26
CA GLN A 433 -5.72 -20.96 -9.48
C GLN A 433 -5.19 -21.67 -10.74
N ASN A 434 -4.44 -20.96 -11.58
CA ASN A 434 -3.81 -21.49 -12.78
C ASN A 434 -2.49 -22.23 -12.51
N LEU A 435 -1.89 -22.04 -11.32
CA LEU A 435 -0.64 -22.71 -10.96
C LEU A 435 -0.84 -24.22 -10.80
N SER A 436 0.15 -25.01 -11.28
CA SER A 436 0.08 -26.48 -11.21
C SER A 436 0.06 -26.97 -9.76
N SER A 437 0.88 -26.39 -8.89
CA SER A 437 0.89 -26.73 -7.47
C SER A 437 -0.46 -26.50 -6.77
N ILE A 438 -1.17 -25.43 -7.13
CA ILE A 438 -2.50 -25.14 -6.58
C ILE A 438 -3.53 -26.16 -7.08
N LYS A 439 -3.43 -26.56 -8.34
CA LYS A 439 -4.29 -27.64 -8.87
C LYS A 439 -4.01 -28.97 -8.19
N THR A 440 -2.75 -29.30 -7.96
CA THR A 440 -2.34 -30.52 -7.22
C THR A 440 -2.84 -30.48 -5.77
N TYR A 441 -2.69 -29.34 -5.09
CA TYR A 441 -3.27 -29.16 -3.74
C TYR A 441 -4.77 -29.42 -3.70
N ASN A 442 -5.52 -28.86 -4.63
CA ASN A 442 -6.97 -29.06 -4.69
C ASN A 442 -7.34 -30.55 -4.90
N LYS A 443 -6.55 -31.30 -5.70
CA LYS A 443 -6.69 -32.75 -5.85
C LYS A 443 -6.35 -33.47 -4.55
N LEU A 444 -5.21 -33.12 -3.93
CA LEU A 444 -4.76 -33.68 -2.66
C LEU A 444 -5.83 -33.50 -1.57
N GLN A 445 -6.33 -32.30 -1.39
CA GLN A 445 -7.35 -31.98 -0.39
C GLN A 445 -8.66 -32.75 -0.64
N LYS A 446 -9.06 -32.94 -1.88
CA LYS A 446 -10.24 -33.73 -2.25
C LYS A 446 -10.07 -35.21 -1.94
N THR A 447 -8.87 -35.75 -2.15
CA THR A 447 -8.58 -37.18 -2.03
C THR A 447 -8.13 -37.57 -0.61
N PHE A 448 -7.32 -36.70 0.02
CA PHE A 448 -6.77 -36.86 1.37
C PHE A 448 -7.04 -35.59 2.20
N PRO A 449 -8.29 -35.37 2.63
CA PRO A 449 -8.70 -34.08 3.25
C PRO A 449 -7.87 -33.69 4.46
N GLY A 450 -7.24 -34.62 5.14
CA GLY A 450 -6.47 -34.37 6.34
C GLY A 450 -4.98 -34.06 6.11
N GLU A 451 -4.40 -34.53 5.01
CA GLU A 451 -2.97 -34.31 4.72
C GLU A 451 -2.67 -32.88 4.33
N ALA A 452 -3.62 -32.22 3.68
CA ALA A 452 -3.47 -30.83 3.24
C ALA A 452 -3.66 -29.81 4.38
N ASN A 453 -4.27 -30.20 5.49
CA ASN A 453 -4.58 -29.31 6.62
C ASN A 453 -4.47 -30.05 7.95
N SER A 454 -3.27 -30.10 8.51
CA SER A 454 -3.01 -30.72 9.80
C SER A 454 -2.67 -29.68 10.88
N ALA A 455 -3.21 -29.90 12.09
CA ALA A 455 -2.70 -29.26 13.30
C ALA A 455 -1.52 -30.09 13.83
N GLN A 456 -0.44 -29.40 14.15
CA GLN A 456 0.74 -30.01 14.78
C GLN A 456 0.76 -29.63 16.26
N VAL A 457 0.66 -30.63 17.12
CA VAL A 457 0.75 -30.45 18.58
C VAL A 457 2.17 -30.77 19.02
N LEU A 458 2.87 -29.74 19.51
CA LEU A 458 4.15 -29.88 20.18
C LEU A 458 3.92 -30.46 21.56
N VAL A 459 4.71 -31.47 21.94
CA VAL A 459 4.84 -31.99 23.32
C VAL A 459 6.33 -32.08 23.62
N LYS A 460 6.87 -31.08 24.34
CA LYS A 460 8.28 -31.05 24.74
C LYS A 460 8.38 -31.37 26.24
N THR A 461 9.18 -32.38 26.57
CA THR A 461 9.39 -32.90 27.91
C THR A 461 10.87 -33.31 28.04
N ASP A 462 11.26 -33.80 29.24
CA ASP A 462 12.61 -34.35 29.41
C ASP A 462 12.82 -35.62 28.57
N ASP A 463 11.79 -36.48 28.44
CA ASP A 463 11.77 -37.64 27.53
C ASP A 463 10.33 -37.90 27.04
N ALA A 464 10.08 -37.57 25.78
CA ALA A 464 8.78 -37.77 25.12
C ALA A 464 8.47 -39.26 24.81
N ARG A 465 9.43 -40.15 24.98
CA ARG A 465 9.26 -41.60 24.73
C ARG A 465 8.80 -42.37 25.98
N THR A 466 8.68 -41.72 27.13
CA THR A 466 8.19 -42.36 28.34
C THR A 466 6.78 -42.93 28.16
N PRO A 467 6.45 -44.05 28.84
CA PRO A 467 5.11 -44.65 28.74
C PRO A 467 3.99 -43.69 29.09
N THR A 468 4.20 -42.79 30.05
CA THR A 468 3.24 -41.77 30.50
C THR A 468 2.94 -40.77 29.38
N VAL A 469 3.98 -40.20 28.74
CA VAL A 469 3.82 -39.26 27.63
C VAL A 469 3.16 -39.94 26.44
N GLN A 470 3.60 -41.16 26.10
CA GLN A 470 2.96 -41.94 25.02
C GLN A 470 1.50 -42.27 25.30
N ALA A 471 1.13 -42.55 26.57
CA ALA A 471 -0.27 -42.77 26.94
C ALA A 471 -1.11 -41.49 26.78
N ALA A 472 -0.58 -40.33 27.17
CA ALA A 472 -1.22 -39.02 26.97
C ALA A 472 -1.40 -38.71 25.48
N ILE A 473 -0.38 -38.94 24.63
CA ILE A 473 -0.47 -38.76 23.17
C ILE A 473 -1.50 -39.71 22.56
N ARG A 474 -1.53 -41.01 22.97
CA ARG A 474 -2.58 -41.93 22.51
C ARG A 474 -3.97 -41.48 22.93
N GLY A 475 -4.08 -40.92 24.15
CA GLY A 475 -5.32 -40.32 24.67
C GLY A 475 -5.78 -39.14 23.78
N LEU A 476 -4.86 -38.22 23.46
CA LEU A 476 -5.14 -37.09 22.57
C LEU A 476 -5.64 -37.54 21.20
N LYS A 477 -4.91 -38.43 20.54
CA LYS A 477 -5.29 -38.97 19.21
C LYS A 477 -6.68 -39.63 19.24
N ARG A 478 -6.97 -40.47 20.23
CA ARG A 478 -8.23 -41.16 20.36
C ARG A 478 -9.40 -40.20 20.59
N GLN A 479 -9.22 -39.23 21.51
CA GLN A 479 -10.24 -38.21 21.77
C GLN A 479 -10.46 -37.29 20.58
N ALA A 480 -9.38 -36.87 19.88
CA ALA A 480 -9.50 -36.04 18.68
C ALA A 480 -10.36 -36.72 17.61
N ILE A 481 -10.09 -37.98 17.28
CA ILE A 481 -10.87 -38.73 16.28
C ILE A 481 -12.32 -38.89 16.75
N ALA A 482 -12.54 -39.16 18.06
CA ALA A 482 -13.89 -39.33 18.61
C ALA A 482 -14.80 -38.10 18.48
N THR A 483 -14.22 -36.90 18.37
CA THR A 483 -14.99 -35.65 18.10
C THR A 483 -15.60 -35.61 16.70
N GLY A 484 -15.12 -36.39 15.75
CA GLY A 484 -15.47 -36.30 14.35
C GLY A 484 -14.93 -35.06 13.61
N GLN A 485 -14.18 -34.21 14.31
CA GLN A 485 -13.54 -33.00 13.73
C GLN A 485 -12.14 -33.26 13.16
N PHE A 486 -11.57 -34.40 13.54
CA PHE A 486 -10.27 -34.88 13.06
C PHE A 486 -10.42 -36.23 12.38
N SER A 487 -9.55 -36.51 11.43
CA SER A 487 -9.53 -37.76 10.68
C SER A 487 -8.17 -38.44 10.75
N THR A 488 -8.09 -39.66 10.29
CA THR A 488 -6.84 -40.36 10.00
C THR A 488 -6.28 -39.89 8.62
N PRO A 489 -4.94 -39.88 8.44
CA PRO A 489 -3.91 -40.41 9.33
C PRO A 489 -3.53 -39.44 10.48
N THR A 490 -3.01 -40.03 11.55
CA THR A 490 -2.42 -39.27 12.66
C THR A 490 -0.98 -39.75 12.85
N HIS A 491 -0.02 -38.87 12.70
CA HIS A 491 1.41 -39.16 12.84
C HIS A 491 1.96 -38.66 14.17
N VAL A 492 3.02 -39.29 14.64
CA VAL A 492 3.82 -38.84 15.79
C VAL A 492 5.28 -38.97 15.41
N ASP A 493 5.95 -37.81 15.32
CA ASP A 493 7.38 -37.75 15.05
C ASP A 493 8.11 -37.38 16.33
N TYR A 494 9.28 -37.99 16.57
CA TYR A 494 10.11 -37.73 17.74
C TYR A 494 11.42 -37.08 17.31
N SER A 495 11.89 -36.08 18.08
CA SER A 495 13.22 -35.53 17.92
C SER A 495 14.30 -36.61 18.13
N SER A 496 15.48 -36.37 17.56
CA SER A 496 16.61 -37.30 17.67
C SER A 496 17.05 -37.54 19.12
N ASP A 497 16.95 -36.51 19.97
CA ASP A 497 17.25 -36.54 21.39
C ASP A 497 16.12 -37.10 22.27
N GLY A 498 14.94 -37.38 21.68
CA GLY A 498 13.78 -37.94 22.35
C GLY A 498 13.00 -36.94 23.21
N LYS A 499 13.37 -35.67 23.26
CA LYS A 499 12.71 -34.67 24.11
C LYS A 499 11.42 -34.09 23.54
N ILE A 500 11.25 -34.13 22.24
CA ILE A 500 10.12 -33.55 21.55
C ILE A 500 9.35 -34.60 20.80
N ALA A 501 8.02 -34.62 20.99
CA ALA A 501 7.09 -35.30 20.12
C ALA A 501 6.21 -34.27 19.39
N VAL A 502 6.03 -34.47 18.10
CA VAL A 502 5.11 -33.69 17.25
C VAL A 502 3.98 -34.60 16.84
N VAL A 503 2.77 -34.27 17.29
CA VAL A 503 1.56 -35.04 16.96
C VAL A 503 0.80 -34.30 15.87
N SER A 504 0.79 -34.86 14.65
CA SER A 504 0.06 -34.33 13.52
C SER A 504 -1.38 -34.91 13.51
N LEU A 505 -2.35 -34.02 13.57
CA LEU A 505 -3.78 -34.32 13.57
C LEU A 505 -4.43 -33.71 12.33
N ALA A 506 -4.92 -34.56 11.46
CA ALA A 506 -5.62 -34.16 10.23
C ALA A 506 -6.98 -33.52 10.58
N MET A 507 -7.14 -32.21 10.33
CA MET A 507 -8.39 -31.48 10.58
C MET A 507 -9.34 -31.56 9.39
N GLN A 508 -10.65 -31.63 9.69
CA GLN A 508 -11.67 -31.45 8.67
C GLN A 508 -11.80 -29.98 8.27
N GLY A 509 -12.10 -29.72 6.98
CA GLY A 509 -12.22 -28.37 6.41
C GLY A 509 -11.04 -27.98 5.52
N ASP A 510 -11.08 -26.76 4.99
CA ASP A 510 -10.05 -26.23 4.08
C ASP A 510 -8.92 -25.46 4.80
N GLY A 511 -8.89 -25.50 6.12
CA GLY A 511 -7.87 -24.86 6.96
C GLY A 511 -8.21 -23.43 7.38
N VAL A 512 -9.18 -22.81 6.75
CA VAL A 512 -9.59 -21.41 7.03
C VAL A 512 -11.09 -21.28 7.29
N ASP A 513 -11.85 -22.35 7.09
CA ASP A 513 -13.28 -22.38 7.30
C ASP A 513 -13.66 -22.57 8.80
N ASP A 514 -14.94 -22.37 9.11
CA ASP A 514 -15.46 -22.49 10.47
C ASP A 514 -15.24 -23.89 11.06
N LYS A 515 -15.20 -24.94 10.23
CA LYS A 515 -14.94 -26.31 10.69
C LYS A 515 -13.53 -26.44 11.22
N ALA A 516 -12.53 -25.97 10.47
CA ALA A 516 -11.14 -25.98 10.89
C ALA A 516 -10.90 -25.10 12.13
N LEU A 517 -11.52 -23.92 12.18
CA LEU A 517 -11.43 -23.02 13.35
C LEU A 517 -12.06 -23.64 14.60
N THR A 518 -13.20 -24.33 14.45
CA THR A 518 -13.88 -25.04 15.56
C THR A 518 -13.04 -26.23 16.04
N ALA A 519 -12.47 -27.00 15.11
CA ALA A 519 -11.55 -28.10 15.44
C ALA A 519 -10.33 -27.61 16.23
N LEU A 520 -9.70 -26.51 15.78
CA LEU A 520 -8.59 -25.89 16.50
C LEU A 520 -8.99 -25.43 17.91
N GLN A 521 -10.17 -24.82 18.07
CA GLN A 521 -10.64 -24.39 19.39
C GLN A 521 -10.89 -25.58 20.30
N THR A 522 -11.49 -26.65 19.78
CA THR A 522 -11.70 -27.90 20.52
C THR A 522 -10.35 -28.50 20.94
N LEU A 523 -9.38 -28.51 20.04
CA LEU A 523 -8.03 -29.00 20.32
C LEU A 523 -7.36 -28.21 21.46
N ARG A 524 -7.32 -26.88 21.36
CA ARG A 524 -6.65 -26.00 22.34
C ARG A 524 -7.35 -25.93 23.68
N LYS A 525 -8.71 -25.87 23.71
CA LYS A 525 -9.46 -25.59 24.93
C LYS A 525 -9.95 -26.84 25.65
N THR A 526 -10.05 -27.97 24.95
CA THR A 526 -10.66 -29.19 25.50
C THR A 526 -9.70 -30.38 25.48
N LEU A 527 -9.19 -30.72 24.31
CA LEU A 527 -8.44 -31.97 24.14
C LEU A 527 -7.03 -31.91 24.77
N ILE A 528 -6.29 -30.86 24.53
CA ILE A 528 -4.95 -30.66 25.10
C ILE A 528 -5.02 -30.59 26.63
N PRO A 529 -5.85 -29.74 27.25
CA PRO A 529 -5.95 -29.70 28.72
C PRO A 529 -6.42 -31.03 29.34
N ALA A 530 -7.21 -31.83 28.64
CA ALA A 530 -7.69 -33.12 29.11
C ALA A 530 -6.63 -34.24 28.98
N THR A 531 -5.61 -34.09 28.18
CA THR A 531 -4.64 -35.12 27.79
C THR A 531 -3.19 -34.70 28.04
N VAL A 532 -2.47 -34.26 27.00
CA VAL A 532 -1.05 -33.91 27.05
C VAL A 532 -0.75 -32.69 27.93
N GLY A 533 -1.71 -31.81 28.12
CA GLY A 533 -1.59 -30.64 29.01
C GLY A 533 -1.59 -31.00 30.50
N LYS A 534 -1.84 -32.26 30.87
CA LYS A 534 -1.72 -32.78 32.26
C LYS A 534 -0.32 -33.24 32.60
N LEU A 535 0.60 -33.24 31.63
CA LEU A 535 1.97 -33.65 31.85
C LEU A 535 2.73 -32.56 32.59
N ASP A 536 3.22 -32.84 33.77
CA ASP A 536 3.98 -31.88 34.58
C ASP A 536 5.26 -31.44 33.87
N GLY A 537 5.51 -30.15 33.83
CA GLY A 537 6.69 -29.57 33.21
C GLY A 537 6.75 -29.66 31.69
N ALA A 538 5.69 -30.11 31.02
CA ALA A 538 5.65 -30.18 29.57
C ALA A 538 5.34 -28.80 28.93
N ASP A 539 6.12 -28.43 27.90
CA ASP A 539 5.76 -27.32 27.00
C ASP A 539 4.89 -27.89 25.86
N VAL A 540 3.64 -27.49 25.85
CA VAL A 540 2.62 -28.00 24.91
C VAL A 540 1.97 -26.84 24.18
N GLY A 541 1.91 -26.94 22.86
CA GLY A 541 1.24 -25.93 22.05
C GLY A 541 0.86 -26.45 20.67
N VAL A 542 0.08 -25.67 19.95
CA VAL A 542 -0.44 -26.03 18.62
C VAL A 542 0.04 -25.05 17.55
N THR A 543 0.55 -25.59 16.46
CA THR A 543 0.83 -24.87 15.22
C THR A 543 0.15 -25.54 14.02
N GLY A 544 0.47 -25.07 12.83
CA GLY A 544 -0.16 -25.43 11.56
C GLY A 544 -0.89 -24.24 10.99
N ASN A 545 -1.29 -24.33 9.72
CA ASN A 545 -1.81 -23.18 8.97
C ASN A 545 -2.98 -22.48 9.67
N THR A 546 -3.98 -23.24 10.13
CA THR A 546 -5.16 -22.70 10.85
C THR A 546 -4.77 -22.00 12.17
N ALA A 547 -3.82 -22.57 12.92
CA ALA A 547 -3.35 -21.99 14.18
C ALA A 547 -2.62 -20.65 13.95
N LYS A 548 -1.69 -20.61 12.98
CA LYS A 548 -0.96 -19.41 12.60
C LYS A 548 -1.88 -18.28 12.20
N GLN A 549 -2.84 -18.57 11.34
CA GLN A 549 -3.80 -17.58 10.87
C GLN A 549 -4.68 -17.07 12.01
N LYS A 550 -5.17 -17.96 12.87
CA LYS A 550 -5.97 -17.58 14.03
C LYS A 550 -5.21 -16.67 14.98
N ASP A 551 -3.95 -16.96 15.24
CA ASP A 551 -3.11 -16.18 16.16
C ASP A 551 -2.75 -14.81 15.55
N THR A 552 -2.38 -14.77 14.26
CA THR A 552 -2.13 -13.52 13.54
C THR A 552 -3.37 -12.62 13.49
N ASN A 553 -4.54 -13.18 13.22
CA ASN A 553 -5.81 -12.42 13.25
C ASN A 553 -6.16 -11.92 14.64
N GLY A 554 -5.91 -12.73 15.67
CA GLY A 554 -6.05 -12.30 17.05
C GLY A 554 -5.19 -11.06 17.33
N GLN A 555 -3.94 -11.11 16.94
CA GLN A 555 -3.02 -9.98 17.08
C GLN A 555 -3.49 -8.74 16.31
N MET A 556 -3.92 -8.90 15.05
CA MET A 556 -4.43 -7.77 14.24
C MET A 556 -5.68 -7.15 14.88
N LYS A 557 -6.62 -7.97 15.38
CA LYS A 557 -7.81 -7.48 16.07
C LYS A 557 -7.47 -6.68 17.34
N HIS A 558 -6.47 -7.12 18.10
CA HIS A 558 -6.00 -6.40 19.28
C HIS A 558 -5.25 -5.11 18.92
N ALA A 559 -4.48 -5.11 17.84
CA ALA A 559 -3.72 -3.94 17.39
C ALA A 559 -4.59 -2.86 16.74
N ALA A 560 -5.69 -3.25 16.08
CA ALA A 560 -6.53 -2.35 15.29
C ALA A 560 -6.99 -1.08 16.04
N PRO A 561 -7.52 -1.14 17.29
CA PRO A 561 -7.93 0.05 18.01
C PRO A 561 -6.77 1.03 18.27
N PHE A 562 -5.57 0.51 18.55
CA PHE A 562 -4.38 1.34 18.79
C PHE A 562 -3.91 2.00 17.50
N VAL A 563 -3.88 1.27 16.38
CA VAL A 563 -3.52 1.80 15.07
C VAL A 563 -4.51 2.89 14.65
N PHE A 564 -5.82 2.61 14.72
CA PHE A 564 -6.85 3.58 14.37
C PHE A 564 -6.81 4.80 15.29
N GLY A 565 -6.73 4.61 16.60
CA GLY A 565 -6.64 5.70 17.57
C GLY A 565 -5.42 6.58 17.34
N PHE A 566 -4.24 5.99 17.11
CA PHE A 566 -3.02 6.72 16.83
C PHE A 566 -3.13 7.55 15.54
N VAL A 567 -3.54 6.93 14.44
CA VAL A 567 -3.63 7.60 13.13
C VAL A 567 -4.66 8.74 13.18
N LEU A 568 -5.84 8.48 13.74
CA LEU A 568 -6.90 9.51 13.86
C LEU A 568 -6.48 10.67 14.73
N THR A 569 -5.91 10.38 15.91
CA THR A 569 -5.46 11.41 16.84
C THR A 569 -4.38 12.28 16.23
N LEU A 570 -3.39 11.65 15.59
CA LEU A 570 -2.26 12.37 15.06
C LEU A 570 -2.62 13.16 13.79
N ALA A 571 -3.50 12.61 12.94
CA ALA A 571 -4.04 13.34 11.81
C ALA A 571 -4.87 14.54 12.26
N PHE A 572 -5.71 14.37 13.29
CA PHE A 572 -6.44 15.47 13.90
C PHE A 572 -5.51 16.56 14.44
N LEU A 573 -4.47 16.18 15.20
CA LEU A 573 -3.48 17.11 15.75
C LEU A 573 -2.71 17.85 14.66
N LEU A 574 -2.27 17.16 13.60
CA LEU A 574 -1.60 17.79 12.47
C LEU A 574 -2.50 18.80 11.75
N MET A 575 -3.77 18.47 11.53
CA MET A 575 -4.74 19.40 10.95
C MET A 575 -4.99 20.59 11.87
N LEU A 576 -5.13 20.35 13.16
CA LEU A 576 -5.31 21.39 14.17
C LEU A 576 -4.12 22.35 14.21
N LEU A 577 -2.90 21.82 14.22
CA LEU A 577 -1.67 22.62 14.20
C LEU A 577 -1.53 23.41 12.89
N THR A 578 -1.85 22.78 11.76
CA THR A 578 -1.69 23.42 10.45
C THR A 578 -2.68 24.56 10.23
N PHE A 579 -3.94 24.35 10.56
CA PHE A 579 -5.01 25.33 10.26
C PHE A 579 -5.52 26.11 11.48
N ARG A 580 -5.08 25.77 12.67
CA ARG A 580 -5.54 26.40 13.94
C ARG A 580 -7.07 26.40 14.03
N SER A 581 -7.70 25.29 13.69
CA SER A 581 -9.15 25.13 13.76
C SER A 581 -9.53 23.71 14.13
N VAL A 582 -10.28 23.58 15.22
CA VAL A 582 -10.85 22.31 15.67
C VAL A 582 -11.91 21.80 14.67
N VAL A 583 -12.69 22.73 14.10
CA VAL A 583 -13.78 22.40 13.15
C VAL A 583 -13.21 21.83 11.84
N ILE A 584 -12.16 22.45 11.30
CA ILE A 584 -11.47 21.95 10.10
C ILE A 584 -10.87 20.59 10.38
N ALA A 585 -10.18 20.41 11.49
CA ALA A 585 -9.55 19.13 11.86
C ALA A 585 -10.59 18.01 12.00
N THR A 586 -11.68 18.25 12.73
CA THR A 586 -12.76 17.26 12.91
C THR A 586 -13.43 16.90 11.57
N LYS A 587 -13.77 17.91 10.77
CA LYS A 587 -14.39 17.71 9.46
C LYS A 587 -13.50 16.92 8.52
N ALA A 588 -12.20 17.22 8.43
CA ALA A 588 -11.26 16.51 7.60
C ALA A 588 -11.16 15.01 7.98
N VAL A 589 -11.11 14.73 9.30
CA VAL A 589 -11.11 13.35 9.81
C VAL A 589 -12.41 12.63 9.46
N LEU A 590 -13.58 13.26 9.68
CA LEU A 590 -14.88 12.63 9.39
C LEU A 590 -15.09 12.35 7.89
N LEU A 591 -14.74 13.30 7.04
CA LEU A 591 -14.86 13.13 5.58
C LEU A 591 -13.94 12.02 5.07
N ASN A 592 -12.73 11.92 5.63
CA ASN A 592 -11.79 10.87 5.28
C ASN A 592 -12.28 9.49 5.76
N LEU A 593 -12.80 9.39 6.98
CA LEU A 593 -13.41 8.15 7.48
C LEU A 593 -14.57 7.69 6.60
N LEU A 594 -15.40 8.63 6.12
CA LEU A 594 -16.51 8.31 5.22
C LEU A 594 -16.01 7.76 3.87
N SER A 595 -14.93 8.32 3.32
CA SER A 595 -14.29 7.82 2.09
C SER A 595 -13.74 6.40 2.27
N VAL A 596 -13.04 6.15 3.39
CA VAL A 596 -12.50 4.82 3.72
C VAL A 596 -13.63 3.80 3.92
N ALA A 597 -14.68 4.16 4.65
CA ALA A 597 -15.84 3.30 4.87
C ALA A 597 -16.54 2.93 3.55
N ALA A 598 -16.69 3.90 2.63
CA ALA A 598 -17.23 3.65 1.30
C ALA A 598 -16.35 2.68 0.48
N ALA A 599 -15.02 2.83 0.55
CA ALA A 599 -14.10 1.89 -0.10
C ALA A 599 -14.22 0.47 0.48
N TYR A 600 -14.37 0.33 1.79
CA TYR A 600 -14.60 -0.97 2.42
C TYR A 600 -15.93 -1.59 1.98
N GLY A 601 -16.99 -0.77 1.86
CA GLY A 601 -18.26 -1.26 1.33
C GLY A 601 -18.14 -1.80 -0.08
N VAL A 602 -17.38 -1.12 -0.95
CA VAL A 602 -17.10 -1.62 -2.31
C VAL A 602 -16.28 -2.91 -2.28
N LEU A 603 -15.28 -3.02 -1.41
CA LEU A 603 -14.52 -4.26 -1.26
C LEU A 603 -15.44 -5.43 -0.89
N VAL A 604 -16.38 -5.22 0.05
CA VAL A 604 -17.38 -6.23 0.41
C VAL A 604 -18.25 -6.61 -0.78
N LEU A 605 -18.77 -5.65 -1.52
CA LEU A 605 -19.59 -5.91 -2.71
C LEU A 605 -18.81 -6.70 -3.77
N VAL A 606 -17.56 -6.30 -4.04
CA VAL A 606 -16.76 -6.93 -5.10
C VAL A 606 -16.25 -8.30 -4.65
N PHE A 607 -15.52 -8.39 -3.56
CA PHE A 607 -14.76 -9.59 -3.20
C PHE A 607 -15.53 -10.57 -2.32
N GLN A 608 -16.30 -10.08 -1.35
CA GLN A 608 -17.11 -10.96 -0.50
C GLN A 608 -18.36 -11.43 -1.25
N ASN A 609 -19.10 -10.51 -1.89
CA ASN A 609 -20.35 -10.84 -2.61
C ASN A 609 -20.12 -11.26 -4.07
N GLY A 610 -18.88 -11.12 -4.59
CA GLY A 610 -18.48 -11.59 -5.90
C GLY A 610 -18.94 -10.70 -7.07
N TRP A 611 -19.27 -9.41 -6.83
CA TRP A 611 -19.61 -8.48 -7.90
C TRP A 611 -18.40 -8.24 -8.80
N GLY A 612 -18.57 -8.44 -10.11
CA GLY A 612 -17.46 -8.25 -11.05
C GLY A 612 -16.41 -9.37 -11.07
N LYS A 613 -16.64 -10.52 -10.42
CA LYS A 613 -15.70 -11.66 -10.42
C LYS A 613 -15.28 -12.11 -11.82
N GLY A 614 -16.20 -12.06 -12.80
CA GLY A 614 -15.88 -12.40 -14.19
C GLY A 614 -14.98 -11.39 -14.88
N LEU A 615 -15.10 -10.09 -14.55
CA LEU A 615 -14.27 -9.03 -15.10
C LEU A 615 -12.84 -9.08 -14.51
N LEU A 616 -12.73 -9.29 -13.19
CA LEU A 616 -11.45 -9.31 -12.48
C LEU A 616 -10.80 -10.70 -12.45
N GLY A 617 -11.49 -11.74 -12.92
CA GLY A 617 -10.95 -13.09 -13.04
C GLY A 617 -10.54 -13.69 -11.68
N PHE A 618 -11.44 -13.76 -10.69
CA PHE A 618 -11.16 -14.33 -9.38
C PHE A 618 -12.29 -15.22 -8.86
N VAL A 619 -11.98 -16.05 -7.87
CA VAL A 619 -12.95 -16.84 -7.10
C VAL A 619 -13.18 -16.11 -5.78
N PRO A 620 -14.43 -15.73 -5.43
CA PRO A 620 -14.70 -15.03 -4.19
C PRO A 620 -14.24 -15.84 -2.97
N PRO A 621 -13.40 -15.25 -2.09
CA PRO A 621 -12.93 -15.95 -0.88
C PRO A 621 -14.00 -16.01 0.22
N GLY A 622 -15.13 -15.31 0.05
CA GLY A 622 -16.20 -15.21 1.05
C GLY A 622 -15.99 -14.13 2.11
N GLY A 623 -14.93 -13.37 2.00
CA GLY A 623 -14.61 -12.26 2.90
C GLY A 623 -13.43 -11.44 2.37
N ILE A 624 -13.00 -10.48 3.16
CA ILE A 624 -11.84 -9.62 2.88
C ILE A 624 -10.63 -10.16 3.64
N ILE A 625 -9.47 -10.19 3.00
CA ILE A 625 -8.22 -10.67 3.61
C ILE A 625 -7.96 -9.91 4.92
N SER A 626 -7.68 -10.66 5.98
CA SER A 626 -7.74 -10.21 7.38
C SER A 626 -6.92 -8.95 7.71
N TRP A 627 -5.75 -8.81 7.16
CA TRP A 627 -4.86 -7.69 7.44
C TRP A 627 -5.14 -6.45 6.58
N LEU A 628 -5.83 -6.64 5.45
CA LEU A 628 -6.02 -5.60 4.43
C LEU A 628 -6.78 -4.36 4.96
N PRO A 629 -7.84 -4.47 5.79
CA PRO A 629 -8.55 -3.29 6.29
C PRO A 629 -7.64 -2.34 7.08
N ILE A 630 -6.82 -2.85 7.99
CA ILE A 630 -5.90 -2.00 8.77
C ILE A 630 -4.89 -1.33 7.85
N PHE A 631 -4.31 -2.08 6.91
CA PHE A 631 -3.31 -1.59 6.00
C PHE A 631 -3.87 -0.52 5.05
N LEU A 632 -5.04 -0.79 4.45
CA LEU A 632 -5.75 0.17 3.61
C LEU A 632 -6.12 1.44 4.39
N PHE A 633 -6.61 1.31 5.63
CA PHE A 633 -6.95 2.45 6.45
C PHE A 633 -5.76 3.40 6.62
N VAL A 634 -4.61 2.87 7.02
CA VAL A 634 -3.40 3.67 7.26
C VAL A 634 -2.94 4.38 5.98
N ILE A 635 -2.89 3.66 4.86
CA ILE A 635 -2.48 4.23 3.57
C ILE A 635 -3.48 5.27 3.09
N LEU A 636 -4.77 4.94 3.08
CA LEU A 636 -5.81 5.85 2.59
C LEU A 636 -5.88 7.11 3.45
N PHE A 637 -5.73 6.96 4.77
CA PHE A 637 -5.74 8.10 5.66
C PHE A 637 -4.55 9.02 5.39
N GLY A 638 -3.36 8.46 5.15
CA GLY A 638 -2.18 9.22 4.73
C GLY A 638 -2.39 9.94 3.40
N LEU A 639 -2.72 9.21 2.35
CA LEU A 639 -2.87 9.73 0.97
C LEU A 639 -4.03 10.72 0.83
N SER A 640 -5.15 10.51 1.54
CA SER A 640 -6.29 11.41 1.45
C SER A 640 -6.04 12.74 2.17
N MET A 641 -5.32 12.75 3.30
CA MET A 641 -5.00 13.97 4.03
C MET A 641 -4.16 14.96 3.21
N ASP A 642 -3.30 14.47 2.34
CA ASP A 642 -2.43 15.28 1.49
C ASP A 642 -3.20 16.34 0.70
N TYR A 643 -4.24 15.91 0.05
CA TYR A 643 -5.06 16.80 -0.75
C TYR A 643 -5.95 17.72 0.10
N HIS A 644 -6.39 17.25 1.27
CA HIS A 644 -7.11 18.12 2.21
C HIS A 644 -6.24 19.28 2.63
N VAL A 645 -4.97 19.01 3.01
CA VAL A 645 -3.99 20.05 3.35
C VAL A 645 -3.81 21.02 2.19
N PHE A 646 -3.67 20.51 0.96
CA PHE A 646 -3.42 21.34 -0.21
C PHE A 646 -4.60 22.27 -0.52
N ILE A 647 -5.83 21.74 -0.58
CA ILE A 647 -7.04 22.54 -0.85
C ILE A 647 -7.29 23.55 0.26
N LEU A 648 -7.26 23.09 1.52
CA LEU A 648 -7.51 23.95 2.68
C LEU A 648 -6.45 25.06 2.83
N SER A 649 -5.18 24.79 2.46
CA SER A 649 -4.15 25.83 2.46
C SER A 649 -4.47 26.94 1.46
N ARG A 650 -5.02 26.62 0.29
CA ARG A 650 -5.46 27.62 -0.69
C ARG A 650 -6.69 28.40 -0.24
N ILE A 651 -7.64 27.71 0.40
CA ILE A 651 -8.82 28.36 0.98
C ILE A 651 -8.38 29.31 2.09
N ARG A 652 -7.46 28.88 2.95
CA ARG A 652 -6.93 29.70 4.05
C ARG A 652 -6.15 30.90 3.53
N GLU A 653 -5.31 30.74 2.52
CA GLU A 653 -4.57 31.81 1.87
C GLU A 653 -5.54 32.90 1.31
N ALA A 654 -6.63 32.49 0.66
CA ALA A 654 -7.64 33.40 0.13
C ALA A 654 -8.41 34.11 1.26
N PHE A 655 -8.75 33.39 2.33
CA PHE A 655 -9.41 33.96 3.51
C PHE A 655 -8.51 34.99 4.22
N ASP A 656 -7.23 34.66 4.42
CA ASP A 656 -6.24 35.55 5.06
C ASP A 656 -5.97 36.83 4.22
N ARG A 657 -6.29 36.81 2.90
CA ARG A 657 -6.29 37.99 2.01
C ARG A 657 -7.58 38.83 2.10
N GLY A 658 -8.49 38.51 2.98
CA GLY A 658 -9.71 39.27 3.22
C GLY A 658 -10.94 38.82 2.42
N MET A 659 -10.88 37.69 1.69
CA MET A 659 -12.08 37.14 1.04
C MET A 659 -13.04 36.59 2.10
N THR A 660 -14.34 36.67 1.82
CA THR A 660 -15.33 35.97 2.66
C THR A 660 -15.10 34.45 2.62
N THR A 661 -15.55 33.72 3.63
CA THR A 661 -15.39 32.26 3.69
C THR A 661 -15.95 31.57 2.42
N GLU A 662 -17.09 32.04 1.87
CA GLU A 662 -17.68 31.48 0.66
C GLU A 662 -16.81 31.74 -0.59
N GLU A 663 -16.33 32.96 -0.76
CA GLU A 663 -15.43 33.33 -1.85
C GLU A 663 -14.10 32.60 -1.76
N ALA A 664 -13.52 32.51 -0.57
CA ALA A 664 -12.29 31.77 -0.32
C ALA A 664 -12.42 30.28 -0.68
N VAL A 665 -13.54 29.65 -0.31
CA VAL A 665 -13.85 28.25 -0.68
C VAL A 665 -13.97 28.12 -2.20
N ALA A 666 -14.73 29.00 -2.84
CA ALA A 666 -14.89 28.98 -4.29
C ALA A 666 -13.56 29.17 -5.03
N HIS A 667 -12.77 30.15 -4.58
CA HIS A 667 -11.43 30.43 -5.14
C HIS A 667 -10.47 29.25 -4.94
N GLY A 668 -10.34 28.76 -3.70
CA GLY A 668 -9.41 27.69 -3.37
C GLY A 668 -9.70 26.39 -4.11
N ILE A 669 -10.97 26.02 -4.28
CA ILE A 669 -11.34 24.81 -5.02
C ILE A 669 -11.15 25.00 -6.53
N LYS A 670 -11.57 26.12 -7.11
CA LYS A 670 -11.40 26.38 -8.55
C LYS A 670 -9.94 26.36 -8.97
N THR A 671 -9.06 26.93 -8.15
CA THR A 671 -7.61 26.97 -8.43
C THR A 671 -6.94 25.61 -8.26
N THR A 672 -7.42 24.75 -7.34
CA THR A 672 -6.79 23.45 -7.07
C THR A 672 -7.40 22.30 -7.87
N ALA A 673 -8.61 22.44 -8.39
CA ALA A 673 -9.39 21.39 -9.04
C ALA A 673 -8.62 20.62 -10.12
N GLY A 674 -7.96 21.32 -11.02
CA GLY A 674 -7.22 20.69 -12.12
C GLY A 674 -6.00 19.88 -11.64
N VAL A 675 -5.33 20.31 -10.56
CA VAL A 675 -4.18 19.58 -9.97
C VAL A 675 -4.69 18.31 -9.32
N VAL A 676 -5.69 18.45 -8.44
CA VAL A 676 -6.29 17.34 -7.68
C VAL A 676 -6.85 16.27 -8.62
N THR A 677 -7.52 16.68 -9.70
CA THR A 677 -8.07 15.74 -10.69
C THR A 677 -6.98 14.99 -11.43
N SER A 678 -5.91 15.67 -11.87
CA SER A 678 -4.79 15.04 -12.57
C SER A 678 -4.07 14.04 -11.67
N ALA A 679 -3.81 14.43 -10.44
CA ALA A 679 -3.16 13.60 -9.44
C ALA A 679 -4.00 12.37 -9.08
N ALA A 680 -5.30 12.56 -8.82
CA ALA A 680 -6.22 11.47 -8.55
C ALA A 680 -6.30 10.50 -9.75
N LEU A 681 -6.32 11.00 -10.99
CA LEU A 681 -6.36 10.16 -12.18
C LEU A 681 -5.09 9.30 -12.32
N VAL A 682 -3.91 9.85 -12.03
CA VAL A 682 -2.65 9.07 -11.99
C VAL A 682 -2.76 7.96 -10.96
N MET A 683 -3.16 8.29 -9.71
CA MET A 683 -3.23 7.30 -8.65
C MET A 683 -4.28 6.22 -8.91
N VAL A 684 -5.49 6.61 -9.33
CA VAL A 684 -6.54 5.66 -9.72
C VAL A 684 -6.06 4.74 -10.85
N GLY A 685 -5.35 5.30 -11.84
CA GLY A 685 -4.77 4.52 -12.93
C GLY A 685 -3.74 3.50 -12.45
N VAL A 686 -2.80 3.92 -11.61
CA VAL A 686 -1.79 3.02 -11.03
C VAL A 686 -2.44 1.94 -10.18
N PHE A 687 -3.36 2.28 -9.29
CA PHE A 687 -4.02 1.31 -8.41
C PHE A 687 -4.94 0.35 -9.17
N ALA A 688 -5.62 0.82 -10.22
CA ALA A 688 -6.47 -0.02 -11.06
C ALA A 688 -5.68 -1.14 -11.77
N ILE A 689 -4.40 -0.92 -12.07
CA ILE A 689 -3.53 -1.97 -12.63
C ILE A 689 -3.38 -3.13 -11.65
N PHE A 690 -3.23 -2.83 -10.35
CA PHE A 690 -3.11 -3.87 -9.32
C PHE A 690 -4.37 -4.74 -9.23
N ALA A 691 -5.55 -4.20 -9.53
CA ALA A 691 -6.78 -4.97 -9.63
C ALA A 691 -6.76 -6.04 -10.74
N THR A 692 -5.87 -5.91 -11.72
CA THR A 692 -5.72 -6.86 -12.85
C THR A 692 -4.67 -7.95 -12.62
N LEU A 693 -3.91 -7.89 -11.52
CA LEU A 693 -2.85 -8.84 -11.17
C LEU A 693 -3.45 -10.19 -10.72
N GLN A 694 -2.62 -11.21 -10.53
CA GLN A 694 -3.09 -12.57 -10.26
C GLN A 694 -3.44 -12.79 -8.78
N PHE A 695 -2.67 -12.22 -7.86
CA PHE A 695 -2.90 -12.42 -6.43
C PHE A 695 -4.12 -11.66 -5.92
N MET A 696 -4.92 -12.31 -5.08
CA MET A 696 -6.15 -11.74 -4.52
C MET A 696 -5.87 -10.49 -3.70
N PHE A 697 -4.86 -10.51 -2.83
CA PHE A 697 -4.53 -9.35 -2.00
C PHE A 697 -4.16 -8.11 -2.83
N LEU A 698 -3.49 -8.30 -3.99
CA LEU A 698 -3.18 -7.21 -4.91
C LEU A 698 -4.44 -6.66 -5.58
N LYS A 699 -5.39 -7.53 -5.94
CA LYS A 699 -6.69 -7.11 -6.49
C LYS A 699 -7.50 -6.32 -5.47
N GLU A 700 -7.64 -6.84 -4.25
CA GLU A 700 -8.36 -6.16 -3.16
C GLU A 700 -7.71 -4.80 -2.84
N PHE A 701 -6.40 -4.77 -2.76
CA PHE A 701 -5.62 -3.57 -2.52
C PHE A 701 -5.81 -2.53 -3.65
N GLY A 702 -5.68 -2.98 -4.89
CA GLY A 702 -5.85 -2.13 -6.07
C GLY A 702 -7.25 -1.52 -6.18
N VAL A 703 -8.30 -2.34 -6.02
CA VAL A 703 -9.70 -1.86 -6.04
C VAL A 703 -9.96 -0.92 -4.86
N GLY A 704 -9.54 -1.30 -3.65
CA GLY A 704 -9.75 -0.49 -2.44
C GLY A 704 -9.14 0.90 -2.56
N LEU A 705 -7.86 0.99 -2.98
CA LEU A 705 -7.17 2.27 -3.16
C LEU A 705 -7.75 3.08 -4.33
N ALA A 706 -8.01 2.44 -5.48
CA ALA A 706 -8.55 3.14 -6.65
C ALA A 706 -9.92 3.77 -6.34
N VAL A 707 -10.83 3.00 -5.73
CA VAL A 707 -12.16 3.47 -5.35
C VAL A 707 -12.08 4.57 -4.30
N ALA A 708 -11.26 4.39 -3.26
CA ALA A 708 -11.13 5.38 -2.20
C ALA A 708 -10.62 6.72 -2.74
N VAL A 709 -9.55 6.71 -3.55
CA VAL A 709 -8.99 7.92 -4.16
C VAL A 709 -10.00 8.56 -5.12
N PHE A 710 -10.71 7.76 -5.92
CA PHE A 710 -11.74 8.26 -6.83
C PHE A 710 -12.90 8.94 -6.08
N VAL A 711 -13.43 8.30 -5.06
CA VAL A 711 -14.50 8.82 -4.21
C VAL A 711 -14.06 10.09 -3.50
N ASP A 712 -12.86 10.08 -2.93
CA ASP A 712 -12.29 11.20 -2.21
C ASP A 712 -12.09 12.42 -3.13
N ALA A 713 -11.46 12.23 -4.29
CA ALA A 713 -11.22 13.32 -5.23
C ALA A 713 -12.50 13.90 -5.85
N THR A 714 -13.54 13.09 -6.02
CA THR A 714 -14.79 13.50 -6.67
C THR A 714 -15.86 13.94 -5.65
N LEU A 715 -16.40 13.00 -4.87
CA LEU A 715 -17.54 13.27 -4.00
C LEU A 715 -17.15 14.04 -2.74
N VAL A 716 -16.04 13.65 -2.11
CA VAL A 716 -15.66 14.29 -0.85
C VAL A 716 -15.17 15.72 -1.09
N ARG A 717 -14.26 15.92 -2.04
CA ARG A 717 -13.62 17.24 -2.24
C ARG A 717 -14.38 18.16 -3.15
N ALA A 718 -15.05 17.63 -4.17
CA ALA A 718 -15.80 18.47 -5.09
C ALA A 718 -17.19 18.84 -4.57
N VAL A 719 -17.76 18.02 -3.66
CA VAL A 719 -19.15 18.19 -3.20
C VAL A 719 -19.24 18.39 -1.70
N LEU A 720 -18.78 17.40 -0.90
CA LEU A 720 -19.00 17.44 0.56
C LEU A 720 -18.16 18.52 1.25
N LEU A 721 -16.89 18.68 0.89
CA LEU A 721 -16.01 19.68 1.50
C LEU A 721 -16.51 21.10 1.27
N PRO A 722 -16.78 21.58 0.04
CA PRO A 722 -17.29 22.93 -0.18
C PRO A 722 -18.67 23.15 0.42
N ALA A 723 -19.57 22.17 0.32
CA ALA A 723 -20.91 22.27 0.91
C ALA A 723 -20.87 22.39 2.43
N ALA A 724 -20.05 21.58 3.11
CA ALA A 724 -19.85 21.64 4.56
C ALA A 724 -19.20 22.95 4.97
N MET A 725 -18.20 23.45 4.21
CA MET A 725 -17.56 24.74 4.54
C MET A 725 -18.53 25.91 4.37
N LYS A 726 -19.37 25.89 3.37
CA LYS A 726 -20.39 26.93 3.20
C LYS A 726 -21.42 26.94 4.33
N LEU A 727 -21.90 25.74 4.73
CA LEU A 727 -22.89 25.66 5.83
C LEU A 727 -22.33 26.11 7.19
N LEU A 728 -21.05 25.83 7.44
CA LEU A 728 -20.38 26.21 8.68
C LEU A 728 -19.94 27.69 8.70
N GLY A 729 -19.80 28.33 7.51
CA GLY A 729 -19.41 29.75 7.42
C GLY A 729 -18.12 30.03 8.22
N ASP A 730 -18.12 31.08 9.02
CA ASP A 730 -16.95 31.48 9.83
C ASP A 730 -16.62 30.52 10.97
N TRP A 731 -17.54 29.64 11.36
CA TRP A 731 -17.26 28.55 12.30
C TRP A 731 -16.14 27.62 11.82
N ASN A 732 -15.88 27.55 10.53
CA ASN A 732 -14.75 26.81 10.01
C ASN A 732 -13.42 27.22 10.63
N TRP A 733 -13.29 28.47 11.09
CA TRP A 733 -12.05 29.01 11.63
C TRP A 733 -12.02 29.02 13.16
N TYR A 734 -12.97 28.35 13.81
CA TYR A 734 -13.10 28.36 15.28
C TYR A 734 -11.93 27.66 15.97
N LEU A 735 -11.25 28.39 16.84
CA LEU A 735 -10.24 27.89 17.76
C LEU A 735 -10.63 28.28 19.19
N PRO A 736 -10.76 27.32 20.12
CA PRO A 736 -11.01 27.62 21.53
C PRO A 736 -9.88 28.47 22.14
N LYS A 737 -10.21 29.41 23.03
CA LYS A 737 -9.24 30.35 23.65
C LYS A 737 -8.06 29.64 24.31
N TRP A 738 -8.28 28.48 24.93
CA TRP A 738 -7.22 27.70 25.58
C TRP A 738 -6.21 27.10 24.62
N LEU A 739 -6.47 27.10 23.29
CA LEU A 739 -5.58 26.64 22.21
C LEU A 739 -4.88 27.81 21.49
N GLU A 740 -5.10 29.06 21.87
CA GLU A 740 -4.49 30.21 21.17
C GLU A 740 -2.97 30.25 21.25
N TRP A 741 -2.36 29.55 22.21
CA TRP A 741 -0.92 29.36 22.34
C TRP A 741 -0.29 28.56 21.21
N LEU A 742 -1.09 27.85 20.38
CA LEU A 742 -0.57 27.09 19.23
C LEU A 742 0.17 28.04 18.29
N PRO A 743 1.33 27.59 17.72
CA PRO A 743 2.12 28.40 16.81
C PRO A 743 1.31 28.81 15.58
N THR A 744 1.42 30.08 15.20
CA THR A 744 0.88 30.55 13.91
C THR A 744 1.80 30.10 12.80
N LEU A 745 1.32 29.20 11.97
CA LEU A 745 2.02 28.83 10.77
C LEU A 745 1.60 29.81 9.66
N ASP A 746 2.54 30.58 9.15
CA ASP A 746 2.33 31.53 8.05
C ASP A 746 1.93 30.77 6.77
N HIS A 747 0.73 30.99 6.24
CA HIS A 747 0.20 30.29 5.05
C HIS A 747 0.67 30.93 3.73
N GLY A 748 1.68 31.81 3.77
CA GLY A 748 2.34 32.32 2.59
C GLY A 748 1.50 33.33 1.81
N ALA A 749 0.78 34.20 2.53
CA ALA A 749 0.33 35.44 1.92
C ALA A 749 1.57 36.17 1.38
N SER A 750 1.76 36.16 0.06
CA SER A 750 2.73 37.07 -0.57
C SER A 750 2.35 38.46 -0.07
N PRO A 751 3.28 39.26 0.43
CA PRO A 751 2.97 40.64 0.73
C PRO A 751 2.34 41.24 -0.53
N GLU A 752 1.15 41.82 -0.40
CA GLU A 752 0.60 42.65 -1.45
C GLU A 752 1.68 43.64 -1.88
N PRO A 753 1.81 43.92 -3.18
CA PRO A 753 2.54 45.12 -3.59
C PRO A 753 1.84 46.27 -2.85
N GLU A 754 2.55 46.94 -1.96
CA GLU A 754 2.03 48.17 -1.36
C GLU A 754 1.51 49.00 -2.54
N SER A 755 0.22 49.33 -2.50
CA SER A 755 -0.35 50.29 -3.43
C SER A 755 0.60 51.48 -3.46
N PRO A 756 1.05 51.90 -4.65
CA PRO A 756 2.00 53.03 -4.71
C PRO A 756 1.35 54.15 -3.90
N ALA A 757 2.02 54.52 -2.80
CA ALA A 757 1.60 55.66 -2.00
C ALA A 757 1.41 56.80 -3.01
N VAL A 758 0.17 57.27 -3.16
CA VAL A 758 -0.13 58.44 -3.96
C VAL A 758 0.71 59.53 -3.32
N ALA A 759 1.82 59.85 -4.01
CA ALA A 759 2.65 60.98 -3.57
C ALA A 759 1.78 62.22 -3.65
N VAL A 760 1.31 62.66 -2.50
CA VAL A 760 0.65 63.96 -2.36
C VAL A 760 1.76 64.97 -2.63
N ILE A 761 1.75 65.47 -3.87
CA ILE A 761 2.63 66.60 -4.27
C ILE A 761 2.14 67.77 -3.39
N PRO A 762 2.99 68.30 -2.51
CA PRO A 762 2.61 69.49 -1.78
C PRO A 762 2.41 70.67 -2.74
N PRO A 763 1.39 71.52 -2.54
CA PRO A 763 1.17 72.66 -3.42
C PRO A 763 2.41 73.55 -3.43
N THR A 764 2.92 73.79 -4.63
CA THR A 764 4.02 74.73 -4.88
C THR A 764 3.66 76.10 -4.34
N ALA A 765 4.48 76.62 -3.43
CA ALA A 765 4.35 77.97 -2.92
C ALA A 765 4.52 79.00 -4.07
N PRO A 766 3.73 80.09 -4.10
CA PRO A 766 3.84 81.09 -5.13
C PRO A 766 5.20 81.82 -5.02
N GLN A 767 5.91 81.90 -6.14
CA GLN A 767 7.12 82.77 -6.27
C GLN A 767 6.76 84.18 -6.08
N PRO A 768 7.59 85.02 -5.38
CA PRO A 768 7.39 86.44 -5.28
C PRO A 768 7.70 87.11 -6.59
N ALA A 769 6.83 88.04 -7.03
CA ALA A 769 7.02 88.93 -8.18
C ALA A 769 8.18 89.86 -7.90
N GLU A 770 9.16 89.82 -8.78
CA GLU A 770 10.19 90.91 -8.89
C GLU A 770 9.56 92.12 -9.55
N ILE A 771 9.80 93.29 -8.92
CA ILE A 771 9.46 94.65 -9.38
C ILE A 771 10.46 95.09 -10.41
#